data_ff9058e0bfcfc840166e238e1f100edc
#
_entry.id   ff9058e0bfcfc840166e238e1f100edc
#
_cell.length_a   1.000
_cell.length_b   1.000
_cell.length_c   1.000
_cell.angle_alpha   90.00
_cell.angle_beta   90.00
_cell.angle_gamma   90.00
#
_symmetry.space_group_name_H-M   'P 1'
#
loop_
_entity.id
_entity.type
_entity.pdbx_description
1 polymer ?
#
loop_
_entity_poly.entity_id
_entity_poly.type
_entity_poly.pdbx_seq_one_letter_code
_entity_poly.pdbx_strand_id
1 'polypeptide(L)'
;MSAKRVSKKEKTILWFDEINNHDVALVGGKNASLGEMYQKLSGQGINIPYGFAVTAKGYRNFIDAAGIRNKIEEILTGLNTHDVKDLARRGHRIRETILKVEFPKELEDDIVTAYKKLSGRYKSKATDVAVRSSATAEDLPDASFAGQQETYLNIEGEYSILESVKKCMASLFTNRAISYREDKGFNHFDVELSVTVQKMVRSDLASSGVMFSIDTETGFKDAVLINAIYGLGENIVQGIVNPDSYYVFKPTLLEGYKEKDHDKFSYKPILSKTVGSKRLKLIYSLEGSESTKNEPVSEEDKQRFVLTDHEVLVLARWACLIEEHYKLPMDIEWAKDGRSGELYVVQARPETVHTQTDKQKLIEYKLKKKEKSLLSGDSIGSKIGIGKARVVGDVTEIEKFKEGEVLVTEITDPDWEPIMKIASAIVTDKGGRTSHAAIVSRELGIPAIVGSESATRKIKTGNPITVDTTGSDGVVYEGILKFKITESNVKNIRKPKTKIMMNIATPETAFEKSFLPNDGVGLAREEFIIAGDIGIHPNALINYKNLKNPKLKAQIDKKTVGYSDKKQFYVDKLAYGIAKIVAAFYPKQVILRFSDFKTNEYRALLGGELYEPQEENPMIGWRGASRYYHPDFSQAFILELEAVKKVREEMGLKNLAVMVPFCRTVEEGKKVLSIIKKHLGKNSFKIYVMCEIPSNVILADEFLKIFDGMSIGSNDLTQLTVGIDRDASELIRGVANEKDESVKKLISDVIKKCRAKKKYVGICGQAPSDYPDFAEFLVKEGIESMSLNPDSIIPTMAMLSGKKKAKK
;
A
#
# COMPACT_ATOMS: atom_id res chain seq x y z
N MET A 1 56.79 -9.05 17.57
CA MET A 1 55.82 -8.60 18.56
C MET A 1 54.42 -8.72 17.95
N SER A 2 53.64 -9.69 18.38
CA SER A 2 52.25 -9.84 17.91
C SER A 2 51.45 -8.63 18.43
N ALA A 3 50.97 -7.80 17.52
CA ALA A 3 50.08 -6.68 17.87
C ALA A 3 48.84 -7.30 18.55
N LYS A 4 48.62 -6.99 19.82
CA LYS A 4 47.38 -7.35 20.53
C LYS A 4 46.21 -6.82 19.71
N ARG A 5 45.38 -7.70 19.15
CA ARG A 5 44.13 -7.33 18.46
C ARG A 5 43.29 -6.55 19.44
N VAL A 6 43.13 -5.24 19.27
CA VAL A 6 42.26 -4.38 20.08
C VAL A 6 40.83 -4.93 19.95
N SER A 7 40.15 -5.13 21.07
CA SER A 7 38.75 -5.58 21.09
C SER A 7 37.85 -4.57 20.36
N LYS A 8 36.80 -5.00 19.67
CA LYS A 8 35.80 -4.10 19.07
C LYS A 8 35.27 -3.08 20.07
N LYS A 9 35.09 -3.47 21.33
CA LYS A 9 34.59 -2.60 22.43
C LYS A 9 35.50 -1.41 22.77
N GLU A 10 36.76 -1.52 22.42
CA GLU A 10 37.77 -0.47 22.70
C GLU A 10 38.01 0.45 21.51
N LYS A 11 37.45 0.12 20.32
CA LYS A 11 37.61 0.92 19.11
C LYS A 11 36.67 2.12 19.11
N THR A 12 37.16 3.28 18.71
CA THR A 12 36.40 4.51 18.44
C THR A 12 35.77 4.53 17.06
N ILE A 13 36.37 3.78 16.09
CA ILE A 13 35.90 3.61 14.72
C ILE A 13 35.72 2.12 14.41
N LEU A 14 34.58 1.77 13.79
CA LEU A 14 34.31 0.45 13.21
C LEU A 14 33.82 0.62 11.76
N TRP A 15 34.35 -0.21 10.87
CA TRP A 15 33.93 -0.23 9.46
C TRP A 15 32.72 -1.17 9.25
N PHE A 16 31.91 -0.96 8.20
CA PHE A 16 30.73 -1.80 7.95
C PHE A 16 31.08 -3.28 7.75
N ASP A 17 32.25 -3.60 7.22
CA ASP A 17 32.75 -4.98 7.13
C ASP A 17 33.22 -5.57 8.48
N GLU A 18 33.24 -4.78 9.55
CA GLU A 18 33.53 -5.22 10.93
C GLU A 18 32.25 -5.30 11.79
N ILE A 19 31.13 -4.71 11.37
CA ILE A 19 29.89 -4.51 12.15
C ILE A 19 28.82 -5.56 11.78
N ASN A 20 28.09 -6.09 12.77
CA ASN A 20 26.93 -6.96 12.57
C ASN A 20 25.82 -6.67 13.57
N ASN A 21 24.69 -7.40 13.49
CA ASN A 21 23.52 -7.19 14.33
C ASN A 21 23.73 -7.38 15.85
N HIS A 22 24.82 -8.03 16.26
CA HIS A 22 25.16 -8.18 17.69
C HIS A 22 25.89 -6.96 18.24
N ASP A 23 26.27 -6.02 17.41
CA ASP A 23 27.05 -4.85 17.79
C ASP A 23 26.18 -3.60 18.10
N VAL A 24 24.83 -3.74 18.24
CA VAL A 24 23.89 -2.62 18.50
C VAL A 24 24.33 -1.76 19.70
N ALA A 25 24.78 -2.37 20.79
CA ALA A 25 25.28 -1.65 21.96
C ALA A 25 26.55 -0.82 21.69
N LEU A 26 27.28 -1.11 20.61
CA LEU A 26 28.51 -0.40 20.22
C LEU A 26 28.27 0.67 19.15
N VAL A 27 27.31 0.42 18.23
CA VAL A 27 27.17 1.25 17.02
C VAL A 27 25.75 1.72 16.75
N GLY A 28 24.79 1.36 17.61
CA GLY A 28 23.37 1.65 17.39
C GLY A 28 22.71 0.78 16.31
N GLY A 29 21.37 0.80 16.25
CA GLY A 29 20.59 -0.07 15.36
C GLY A 29 20.87 0.14 13.88
N LYS A 30 20.91 1.40 13.42
CA LYS A 30 21.17 1.73 12.00
C LYS A 30 22.52 1.21 11.50
N ASN A 31 23.60 1.45 12.25
CA ASN A 31 24.92 0.98 11.88
C ASN A 31 25.02 -0.54 11.93
N ALA A 32 24.41 -1.17 12.93
CA ALA A 32 24.37 -2.63 13.05
C ALA A 32 23.69 -3.26 11.82
N SER A 33 22.54 -2.73 11.42
CA SER A 33 21.83 -3.16 10.22
C SER A 33 22.63 -2.93 8.93
N LEU A 34 23.22 -1.75 8.74
CA LEU A 34 24.05 -1.45 7.56
C LEU A 34 25.26 -2.39 7.45
N GLY A 35 25.98 -2.63 8.56
CA GLY A 35 27.12 -3.54 8.59
C GLY A 35 26.69 -5.00 8.32
N GLU A 36 25.62 -5.48 8.92
CA GLU A 36 25.05 -6.80 8.66
C GLU A 36 24.69 -7.00 7.18
N MET A 37 23.94 -6.04 6.61
CA MET A 37 23.57 -6.09 5.20
C MET A 37 24.78 -6.02 4.28
N TYR A 38 25.77 -5.17 4.59
CA TYR A 38 26.98 -5.06 3.81
C TYR A 38 27.75 -6.40 3.76
N GLN A 39 27.87 -7.08 4.88
CA GLN A 39 28.60 -8.36 4.98
C GLN A 39 27.82 -9.54 4.38
N LYS A 40 26.50 -9.61 4.59
CA LYS A 40 25.71 -10.80 4.28
C LYS A 40 24.94 -10.71 2.96
N LEU A 41 24.55 -9.51 2.54
CA LEU A 41 23.63 -9.34 1.41
C LEU A 41 24.29 -8.71 0.17
N SER A 42 25.45 -8.06 0.29
CA SER A 42 26.15 -7.53 -0.90
C SER A 42 26.53 -8.63 -1.90
N GLY A 43 26.89 -9.81 -1.42
CA GLY A 43 27.17 -11.00 -2.26
C GLY A 43 25.94 -11.54 -2.98
N GLN A 44 24.72 -11.14 -2.60
CA GLN A 44 23.46 -11.51 -3.23
C GLN A 44 22.94 -10.44 -4.22
N GLY A 45 23.78 -9.43 -4.54
CA GLY A 45 23.49 -8.38 -5.50
C GLY A 45 22.76 -7.16 -4.92
N ILE A 46 22.74 -6.99 -3.58
CA ILE A 46 22.24 -5.77 -2.96
C ILE A 46 23.39 -4.79 -2.78
N ASN A 47 23.31 -3.64 -3.43
CA ASN A 47 24.34 -2.60 -3.29
C ASN A 47 24.09 -1.79 -2.01
N ILE A 48 25.13 -1.68 -1.17
CA ILE A 48 25.12 -0.88 0.06
C ILE A 48 26.32 0.06 0.02
N PRO A 49 26.12 1.38 0.14
CA PRO A 49 27.21 2.33 0.15
C PRO A 49 28.13 2.06 1.35
N TYR A 50 29.43 1.97 1.12
CA TYR A 50 30.39 1.69 2.18
C TYR A 50 30.56 2.89 3.12
N GLY A 51 30.94 2.59 4.37
CA GLY A 51 31.10 3.59 5.40
C GLY A 51 31.73 3.03 6.67
N PHE A 52 31.73 3.88 7.69
CA PHE A 52 32.18 3.53 9.05
C PHE A 52 31.26 4.17 10.10
N ALA A 53 31.34 3.63 11.30
CA ALA A 53 30.67 4.15 12.49
C ALA A 53 31.71 4.77 13.45
N VAL A 54 31.43 5.99 13.93
CA VAL A 54 32.02 6.48 15.18
C VAL A 54 31.23 5.83 16.30
N THR A 55 31.86 5.00 17.13
CA THR A 55 31.19 4.13 18.08
C THR A 55 30.63 4.88 19.32
N ALA A 56 29.78 4.21 20.09
CA ALA A 56 29.35 4.69 21.41
C ALA A 56 30.54 4.96 22.36
N LYS A 57 31.63 4.20 22.23
CA LYS A 57 32.91 4.47 22.94
C LYS A 57 33.47 5.85 22.55
N GLY A 58 33.47 6.18 21.24
CA GLY A 58 33.92 7.50 20.75
C GLY A 58 33.06 8.63 21.32
N TYR A 59 31.73 8.45 21.36
CA TYR A 59 30.79 9.39 22.01
C TYR A 59 31.11 9.56 23.50
N ARG A 60 31.27 8.47 24.23
CA ARG A 60 31.57 8.47 25.67
C ARG A 60 32.90 9.17 25.96
N ASN A 61 33.93 8.83 25.20
CA ASN A 61 35.23 9.48 25.31
C ASN A 61 35.13 11.01 25.14
N PHE A 62 34.32 11.48 24.20
CA PHE A 62 34.10 12.91 23.96
C PHE A 62 33.39 13.57 25.14
N ILE A 63 32.29 12.98 25.63
CA ILE A 63 31.49 13.55 26.73
C ILE A 63 32.28 13.57 28.02
N ASP A 64 33.06 12.54 28.31
CA ASP A 64 33.82 12.41 29.56
C ASP A 64 35.10 13.26 29.57
N ALA A 65 35.89 13.26 28.48
CA ALA A 65 37.14 14.01 28.39
C ALA A 65 36.95 15.54 28.41
N ALA A 66 35.85 16.02 27.87
CA ALA A 66 35.52 17.45 27.86
C ALA A 66 34.88 17.96 29.17
N GLY A 67 34.64 17.07 30.15
CA GLY A 67 33.97 17.43 31.40
C GLY A 67 32.51 17.88 31.24
N ILE A 68 31.88 17.54 30.13
CA ILE A 68 30.54 18.01 29.74
C ILE A 68 29.46 17.28 30.54
N ARG A 69 29.73 16.04 30.95
CA ARG A 69 28.75 15.20 31.67
C ARG A 69 28.14 15.93 32.86
N ASN A 70 28.98 16.44 33.75
CA ASN A 70 28.52 17.13 34.96
C ASN A 70 27.71 18.40 34.67
N LYS A 71 28.10 19.15 33.61
CA LYS A 71 27.34 20.32 33.17
C LYS A 71 25.97 19.95 32.58
N ILE A 72 25.87 18.83 31.87
CA ILE A 72 24.58 18.34 31.33
C ILE A 72 23.68 17.90 32.52
N GLU A 73 24.22 17.17 33.50
CA GLU A 73 23.50 16.75 34.70
C GLU A 73 22.95 17.96 35.47
N GLU A 74 23.78 18.99 35.62
CA GLU A 74 23.36 20.23 36.27
C GLU A 74 22.22 20.93 35.52
N ILE A 75 22.30 20.99 34.21
CA ILE A 75 21.25 21.61 33.37
C ILE A 75 19.95 20.79 33.41
N LEU A 76 20.00 19.47 33.47
CA LEU A 76 18.83 18.58 33.52
C LEU A 76 18.19 18.48 34.92
N THR A 77 18.93 18.83 36.01
CA THR A 77 18.41 18.76 37.36
C THR A 77 17.15 19.60 37.52
N GLY A 78 16.05 18.97 37.97
CA GLY A 78 14.75 19.62 38.15
C GLY A 78 14.04 20.01 36.84
N LEU A 79 14.36 19.37 35.72
CA LEU A 79 13.63 19.56 34.46
C LEU A 79 12.18 19.07 34.61
N ASN A 80 11.23 19.87 34.08
CA ASN A 80 9.85 19.48 33.85
C ASN A 80 9.59 19.42 32.33
N THR A 81 9.46 18.24 31.78
CA THR A 81 9.24 18.03 30.34
C THR A 81 7.88 18.54 29.82
N HIS A 82 6.90 18.71 30.71
CA HIS A 82 5.61 19.35 30.40
C HIS A 82 5.70 20.88 30.26
N ASP A 83 6.75 21.51 30.77
CA ASP A 83 7.06 22.92 30.48
C ASP A 83 7.91 23.00 29.22
N VAL A 84 7.23 23.18 28.09
CA VAL A 84 7.84 23.24 26.75
C VAL A 84 8.92 24.31 26.65
N LYS A 85 8.75 25.47 27.37
CA LYS A 85 9.73 26.57 27.35
C LYS A 85 10.99 26.23 28.15
N ASP A 86 10.84 25.60 29.30
CA ASP A 86 11.98 25.17 30.11
C ASP A 86 12.74 24.05 29.40
N LEU A 87 12.03 23.06 28.82
CA LEU A 87 12.60 22.00 28.00
C LEU A 87 13.40 22.56 26.82
N ALA A 88 12.82 23.49 26.06
CA ALA A 88 13.47 24.09 24.91
C ALA A 88 14.75 24.87 25.29
N ARG A 89 14.67 25.66 26.39
CA ARG A 89 15.80 26.44 26.91
C ARG A 89 16.94 25.53 27.38
N ARG A 90 16.63 24.47 28.13
CA ARG A 90 17.63 23.54 28.64
C ARG A 90 18.23 22.67 27.56
N GLY A 91 17.41 22.13 26.64
CA GLY A 91 17.87 21.37 25.49
C GLY A 91 18.81 22.19 24.61
N HIS A 92 18.46 23.45 24.32
CA HIS A 92 19.33 24.37 23.55
C HIS A 92 20.67 24.59 24.27
N ARG A 93 20.64 24.86 25.58
CA ARG A 93 21.85 25.09 26.39
C ARG A 93 22.77 23.86 26.42
N ILE A 94 22.21 22.65 26.48
CA ILE A 94 23.00 21.41 26.41
C ILE A 94 23.67 21.29 25.05
N ARG A 95 22.91 21.43 23.96
CA ARG A 95 23.46 21.32 22.61
C ARG A 95 24.56 22.36 22.36
N GLU A 96 24.37 23.62 22.76
CA GLU A 96 25.43 24.64 22.69
C GLU A 96 26.68 24.26 23.49
N THR A 97 26.49 23.65 24.67
CA THR A 97 27.63 23.19 25.50
C THR A 97 28.44 22.14 24.75
N ILE A 98 27.77 21.16 24.11
CA ILE A 98 28.44 20.11 23.33
C ILE A 98 29.15 20.70 22.10
N LEU A 99 28.48 21.59 21.36
CA LEU A 99 29.01 22.17 20.13
C LEU A 99 30.25 23.07 20.33
N LYS A 100 30.39 23.72 21.50
CA LYS A 100 31.49 24.61 21.81
C LYS A 100 32.80 23.91 22.23
N VAL A 101 32.73 22.61 22.54
CA VAL A 101 33.91 21.85 23.01
C VAL A 101 34.61 21.19 21.83
N GLU A 102 35.93 21.18 21.85
CA GLU A 102 36.74 20.47 20.88
C GLU A 102 36.80 18.97 21.15
N PHE A 103 36.96 18.17 20.10
CA PHE A 103 37.17 16.73 20.28
C PHE A 103 38.54 16.48 20.98
N PRO A 104 38.62 15.41 21.80
CA PRO A 104 39.90 14.86 22.21
C PRO A 104 40.74 14.55 20.95
N LYS A 105 42.02 14.92 20.96
CA LYS A 105 42.89 14.82 19.77
C LYS A 105 42.93 13.42 19.16
N GLU A 106 42.93 12.39 19.99
CA GLU A 106 42.90 10.98 19.55
C GLU A 106 41.63 10.66 18.73
N LEU A 107 40.44 11.09 19.20
CA LEU A 107 39.19 10.87 18.51
C LEU A 107 39.12 11.67 17.21
N GLU A 108 39.60 12.91 17.22
CA GLU A 108 39.70 13.75 16.01
C GLU A 108 40.55 13.08 14.93
N ASP A 109 41.75 12.62 15.31
CA ASP A 109 42.70 11.95 14.41
C ASP A 109 42.10 10.63 13.87
N ASP A 110 41.39 9.86 14.69
CA ASP A 110 40.70 8.63 14.29
C ASP A 110 39.62 8.89 13.24
N ILE A 111 38.73 9.90 13.45
CA ILE A 111 37.68 10.28 12.51
C ILE A 111 38.26 10.76 11.19
N VAL A 112 39.25 11.66 11.23
CA VAL A 112 39.89 12.20 10.04
C VAL A 112 40.63 11.12 9.24
N THR A 113 41.31 10.20 9.92
CA THR A 113 42.02 9.09 9.30
C THR A 113 41.03 8.13 8.61
N ALA A 114 39.92 7.83 9.27
CA ALA A 114 38.85 6.99 8.70
C ALA A 114 38.26 7.67 7.44
N TYR A 115 37.97 8.96 7.49
CA TYR A 115 37.42 9.69 6.36
C TYR A 115 38.39 9.74 5.17
N LYS A 116 39.72 9.96 5.41
CA LYS A 116 40.75 9.89 4.37
C LYS A 116 40.82 8.51 3.73
N LYS A 117 40.73 7.45 4.54
CA LYS A 117 40.71 6.07 4.05
C LYS A 117 39.46 5.79 3.21
N LEU A 118 38.27 6.29 3.63
CA LEU A 118 37.01 6.19 2.87
C LEU A 118 37.17 6.92 1.52
N SER A 119 37.69 8.16 1.53
CA SER A 119 37.90 8.95 0.32
C SER A 119 38.85 8.26 -0.66
N GLY A 120 39.96 7.67 -0.15
CA GLY A 120 40.89 6.87 -0.94
C GLY A 120 40.25 5.65 -1.60
N ARG A 121 39.32 4.96 -0.93
CA ARG A 121 38.55 3.84 -1.49
C ARG A 121 37.72 4.26 -2.71
N TYR A 122 37.13 5.46 -2.67
CA TYR A 122 36.35 6.03 -3.77
C TYR A 122 37.17 6.86 -4.74
N LYS A 123 38.50 6.81 -4.65
CA LYS A 123 39.45 7.54 -5.52
C LYS A 123 39.19 9.06 -5.57
N SER A 124 38.73 9.61 -4.45
CA SER A 124 38.46 11.05 -4.27
C SER A 124 39.42 11.65 -3.27
N LYS A 125 39.73 12.96 -3.41
CA LYS A 125 40.47 13.72 -2.39
C LYS A 125 39.64 13.94 -1.13
N ALA A 126 38.35 14.22 -1.33
CA ALA A 126 37.35 14.36 -0.30
C ALA A 126 36.02 13.79 -0.86
N THR A 127 35.59 12.67 -0.35
CA THR A 127 34.33 12.08 -0.84
C THR A 127 33.16 12.67 -0.08
N ASP A 128 32.04 12.89 -0.79
CA ASP A 128 30.77 13.31 -0.20
C ASP A 128 30.17 12.18 0.62
N VAL A 129 29.71 12.48 1.83
CA VAL A 129 29.14 11.52 2.77
C VAL A 129 27.85 12.02 3.39
N ALA A 130 27.01 11.07 3.81
CA ALA A 130 25.94 11.29 4.76
C ALA A 130 26.46 11.02 6.17
N VAL A 131 26.18 11.92 7.10
CA VAL A 131 26.53 11.78 8.52
C VAL A 131 25.21 11.69 9.30
N ARG A 132 24.98 10.54 9.93
CA ARG A 132 23.69 10.20 10.55
C ARG A 132 23.88 9.73 11.99
N SER A 133 22.96 10.09 12.87
CA SER A 133 22.93 9.56 14.24
C SER A 133 22.36 8.13 14.24
N SER A 134 22.88 7.28 15.16
CA SER A 134 22.46 5.90 15.39
C SER A 134 22.53 5.63 16.90
N ALA A 135 21.37 5.72 17.59
CA ALA A 135 21.33 5.53 19.03
C ALA A 135 21.36 4.05 19.43
N THR A 136 21.96 3.75 20.60
CA THR A 136 22.05 2.36 21.10
C THR A 136 20.72 1.79 21.57
N ALA A 137 19.70 2.63 21.77
CA ALA A 137 18.34 2.25 22.19
C ALA A 137 17.26 2.56 21.14
N GLU A 138 17.62 2.77 19.86
CA GLU A 138 16.71 3.26 18.81
C GLU A 138 15.62 2.25 18.40
N ASP A 139 15.92 0.96 18.37
CA ASP A 139 15.08 -0.10 17.84
C ASP A 139 14.68 -1.13 18.93
N LEU A 140 14.36 -0.68 20.15
CA LEU A 140 13.83 -1.57 21.16
C LEU A 140 12.38 -1.94 20.85
N PRO A 141 11.93 -3.19 21.13
CA PRO A 141 10.57 -3.66 20.80
C PRO A 141 9.42 -2.81 21.34
N ASP A 142 9.66 -2.11 22.48
CA ASP A 142 8.66 -1.29 23.16
C ASP A 142 8.98 0.21 23.12
N ALA A 143 9.98 0.63 22.35
CA ALA A 143 10.47 2.00 22.32
C ALA A 143 11.05 2.38 20.95
N SER A 144 10.28 3.09 20.13
CA SER A 144 10.74 3.62 18.85
C SER A 144 11.23 5.05 18.99
N PHE A 145 12.51 5.30 18.73
CA PHE A 145 13.10 6.64 18.57
C PHE A 145 12.96 7.17 17.15
N ALA A 146 12.02 6.65 16.36
CA ALA A 146 11.83 7.04 14.97
C ALA A 146 11.59 8.56 14.84
N GLY A 147 12.31 9.20 13.92
CA GLY A 147 12.16 10.63 13.64
C GLY A 147 12.80 11.60 14.65
N GLN A 148 13.52 11.12 15.64
CA GLN A 148 14.13 11.97 16.68
C GLN A 148 15.59 12.35 16.40
N GLN A 149 16.16 11.89 15.28
CA GLN A 149 17.59 11.94 15.02
C GLN A 149 17.89 12.75 13.76
N GLU A 150 19.07 13.41 13.78
CA GLU A 150 19.48 14.28 12.69
C GLU A 150 20.36 13.58 11.67
N THR A 151 20.21 14.01 10.41
CA THR A 151 20.99 13.56 9.26
C THR A 151 21.57 14.78 8.55
N TYR A 152 22.86 14.74 8.24
CA TYR A 152 23.55 15.76 7.47
C TYR A 152 24.01 15.16 6.16
N LEU A 153 23.49 15.68 5.06
CA LEU A 153 23.76 15.20 3.70
C LEU A 153 24.79 16.08 3.01
N ASN A 154 25.46 15.54 1.99
CA ASN A 154 26.43 16.25 1.19
C ASN A 154 27.59 16.86 2.01
N ILE A 155 28.09 16.13 2.99
CA ILE A 155 29.21 16.57 3.81
C ILE A 155 30.53 16.21 3.12
N GLU A 156 31.40 17.21 2.95
CA GLU A 156 32.68 17.05 2.25
C GLU A 156 33.80 17.81 3.00
N GLY A 157 34.93 17.13 3.19
CA GLY A 157 36.12 17.72 3.84
C GLY A 157 36.21 17.42 5.35
N GLU A 158 37.48 17.47 5.85
CA GLU A 158 37.81 17.05 7.23
C GLU A 158 37.12 17.91 8.29
N TYR A 159 37.09 19.22 8.11
CA TYR A 159 36.41 20.14 9.04
C TYR A 159 34.87 19.88 9.08
N SER A 160 34.24 19.79 7.91
CA SER A 160 32.79 19.61 7.82
C SER A 160 32.34 18.29 8.42
N ILE A 161 33.14 17.22 8.29
CA ILE A 161 32.80 15.93 8.88
C ILE A 161 32.89 15.97 10.40
N LEU A 162 33.91 16.58 10.98
CA LEU A 162 34.06 16.75 12.42
C LEU A 162 32.87 17.54 13.00
N GLU A 163 32.52 18.67 12.39
CA GLU A 163 31.37 19.46 12.80
C GLU A 163 30.05 18.68 12.68
N SER A 164 29.86 17.90 11.62
CA SER A 164 28.65 17.11 11.43
C SER A 164 28.55 15.95 12.44
N VAL A 165 29.67 15.29 12.76
CA VAL A 165 29.72 14.26 13.81
C VAL A 165 29.37 14.87 15.17
N LYS A 166 29.89 16.06 15.48
CA LYS A 166 29.59 16.79 16.72
C LYS A 166 28.11 17.17 16.82
N LYS A 167 27.53 17.68 15.72
CA LYS A 167 26.09 17.97 15.62
C LYS A 167 25.23 16.74 15.82
N CYS A 168 25.58 15.59 15.19
CA CYS A 168 24.92 14.31 15.45
C CYS A 168 24.98 13.95 16.94
N MET A 169 26.14 14.08 17.60
CA MET A 169 26.27 13.80 19.02
C MET A 169 25.39 14.73 19.90
N ALA A 170 25.28 16.00 19.50
CA ALA A 170 24.41 16.96 20.19
C ALA A 170 22.93 16.66 20.00
N SER A 171 22.53 16.01 18.91
CA SER A 171 21.12 15.69 18.62
C SER A 171 20.45 14.74 19.63
N LEU A 172 21.25 14.01 20.42
CA LEU A 172 20.73 13.20 21.54
C LEU A 172 20.02 14.06 22.61
N PHE A 173 20.26 15.37 22.60
CA PHE A 173 19.64 16.34 23.50
C PHE A 173 18.72 17.34 22.78
N THR A 174 18.03 16.89 21.72
CA THR A 174 16.86 17.59 21.20
C THR A 174 15.73 17.54 22.22
N ASN A 175 14.80 18.49 22.17
CA ASN A 175 13.68 18.54 23.11
C ASN A 175 12.90 17.22 23.14
N ARG A 176 12.68 16.64 21.95
CA ARG A 176 11.99 15.34 21.78
C ARG A 176 12.76 14.19 22.44
N ALA A 177 14.07 14.11 22.17
CA ALA A 177 14.90 13.03 22.71
C ALA A 177 15.01 13.10 24.24
N ILE A 178 15.00 14.30 24.82
CA ILE A 178 14.98 14.51 26.27
C ILE A 178 13.62 14.07 26.83
N SER A 179 12.51 14.60 26.29
CA SER A 179 11.14 14.27 26.74
C SER A 179 10.87 12.78 26.66
N TYR A 180 11.22 12.14 25.52
CA TYR A 180 11.04 10.71 25.34
C TYR A 180 11.75 9.86 26.39
N ARG A 181 13.01 10.19 26.73
CA ARG A 181 13.74 9.46 27.77
C ARG A 181 13.10 9.61 29.14
N GLU A 182 12.65 10.82 29.49
CA GLU A 182 11.90 11.06 30.74
C GLU A 182 10.59 10.26 30.78
N ASP A 183 9.78 10.33 29.71
CA ASP A 183 8.48 9.63 29.60
C ASP A 183 8.63 8.10 29.72
N LYS A 184 9.76 7.56 29.24
CA LYS A 184 10.09 6.13 29.33
C LYS A 184 10.89 5.74 30.57
N GLY A 185 11.30 6.69 31.41
CA GLY A 185 12.08 6.45 32.61
C GLY A 185 13.54 6.03 32.34
N PHE A 186 14.11 6.37 31.17
CA PHE A 186 15.52 6.13 30.87
C PHE A 186 16.40 7.22 31.53
N ASN A 187 17.51 6.81 32.14
CA ASN A 187 18.55 7.77 32.48
C ASN A 187 19.14 8.36 31.20
N HIS A 188 19.37 9.68 31.18
CA HIS A 188 19.84 10.40 29.99
C HIS A 188 21.17 9.91 29.46
N PHE A 189 22.02 9.31 30.29
CA PHE A 189 23.34 8.79 29.92
C PHE A 189 23.41 7.28 29.69
N ASP A 190 22.30 6.55 29.92
CA ASP A 190 22.21 5.12 29.60
C ASP A 190 21.95 4.89 28.10
N VAL A 191 21.48 5.92 27.41
CA VAL A 191 21.34 5.94 25.96
C VAL A 191 22.54 6.64 25.35
N GLU A 192 23.36 5.90 24.64
CA GLU A 192 24.55 6.42 23.95
C GLU A 192 24.28 6.58 22.44
N LEU A 193 25.14 7.37 21.79
CA LEU A 193 25.03 7.62 20.35
C LEU A 193 26.27 7.10 19.61
N SER A 194 26.01 6.46 18.49
CA SER A 194 27.00 6.24 17.45
C SER A 194 26.71 7.15 16.26
N VAL A 195 27.70 7.46 15.45
CA VAL A 195 27.51 8.28 14.25
C VAL A 195 27.92 7.50 13.03
N THR A 196 27.00 7.34 12.09
CA THR A 196 27.23 6.74 10.78
C THR A 196 27.89 7.74 9.85
N VAL A 197 28.98 7.36 9.21
CA VAL A 197 29.60 8.10 8.10
C VAL A 197 29.57 7.20 6.87
N GLN A 198 28.65 7.47 5.94
CA GLN A 198 28.38 6.63 4.78
C GLN A 198 28.59 7.40 3.49
N LYS A 199 29.19 6.77 2.46
CA LYS A 199 29.31 7.35 1.13
C LYS A 199 27.95 7.79 0.62
N MET A 200 27.86 9.02 0.16
CA MET A 200 26.64 9.56 -0.41
C MET A 200 26.31 8.93 -1.76
N VAL A 201 25.06 8.53 -1.96
CA VAL A 201 24.50 8.15 -3.27
C VAL A 201 23.96 9.41 -3.94
N ARG A 202 24.36 9.69 -5.18
CA ARG A 202 24.01 10.92 -5.90
C ARG A 202 22.57 10.89 -6.44
N SER A 203 21.62 10.67 -5.55
CA SER A 203 20.21 10.67 -5.89
C SER A 203 19.64 12.06 -6.18
N ASP A 204 20.34 13.12 -5.78
CA ASP A 204 20.08 14.50 -6.21
C ASP A 204 20.03 14.64 -7.73
N LEU A 205 20.78 13.81 -8.46
CA LEU A 205 20.82 13.74 -9.92
C LEU A 205 19.87 12.69 -10.52
N ALA A 206 19.19 11.91 -9.69
CA ALA A 206 18.28 10.84 -10.11
C ALA A 206 17.05 10.74 -9.21
N SER A 207 16.98 9.69 -8.37
CA SER A 207 15.78 9.38 -7.58
C SER A 207 16.10 8.64 -6.30
N SER A 208 15.16 8.66 -5.38
CA SER A 208 15.22 7.93 -4.12
C SER A 208 13.82 7.56 -3.65
N GLY A 209 13.75 6.80 -2.57
CA GLY A 209 12.46 6.48 -2.00
C GLY A 209 12.54 5.54 -0.81
N VAL A 210 11.38 5.05 -0.43
CA VAL A 210 11.20 4.06 0.62
C VAL A 210 10.46 2.84 0.08
N MET A 211 10.71 1.68 0.63
CA MET A 211 9.98 0.47 0.32
C MET A 211 9.72 -0.35 1.57
N PHE A 212 8.57 -1.02 1.58
CA PHE A 212 8.14 -1.87 2.67
C PHE A 212 7.94 -3.29 2.14
N SER A 213 8.48 -4.27 2.85
CA SER A 213 8.29 -5.68 2.50
C SER A 213 6.92 -6.23 2.95
N ILE A 214 5.95 -5.37 3.19
CA ILE A 214 4.58 -5.67 3.59
C ILE A 214 3.67 -4.55 3.09
N ASP A 215 2.38 -4.82 2.88
CA ASP A 215 1.41 -3.74 2.72
C ASP A 215 1.18 -3.04 4.06
N THR A 216 1.53 -1.76 4.14
CA THR A 216 1.50 -0.96 5.37
C THR A 216 0.08 -0.58 5.83
N GLU A 217 -0.96 -0.81 5.01
CA GLU A 217 -2.35 -0.53 5.38
C GLU A 217 -3.02 -1.76 6.02
N THR A 218 -2.89 -2.91 5.38
CA THR A 218 -3.62 -4.11 5.77
C THR A 218 -2.75 -5.14 6.48
N GLY A 219 -1.43 -5.00 6.42
CA GLY A 219 -0.49 -6.01 6.87
C GLY A 219 -0.47 -7.26 5.97
N PHE A 220 -0.83 -7.13 4.69
CA PHE A 220 -0.73 -8.22 3.73
C PHE A 220 0.74 -8.52 3.41
N LYS A 221 1.19 -9.73 3.77
CA LYS A 221 2.62 -10.08 3.77
C LYS A 221 3.20 -10.39 2.39
N ASP A 222 2.37 -10.75 1.41
CA ASP A 222 2.83 -11.20 0.10
C ASP A 222 2.96 -10.07 -0.92
N ALA A 223 2.99 -8.81 -0.46
CA ALA A 223 3.22 -7.64 -1.30
C ALA A 223 4.42 -6.82 -0.80
N VAL A 224 5.15 -6.21 -1.75
CA VAL A 224 6.12 -5.14 -1.50
C VAL A 224 5.50 -3.83 -1.98
N LEU A 225 5.52 -2.81 -1.11
CA LEU A 225 5.15 -1.43 -1.45
C LEU A 225 6.44 -0.64 -1.70
N ILE A 226 6.55 0.01 -2.86
CA ILE A 226 7.69 0.88 -3.21
C ILE A 226 7.16 2.28 -3.51
N ASN A 227 7.77 3.29 -2.90
CA ASN A 227 7.50 4.69 -3.18
C ASN A 227 8.77 5.36 -3.73
N ALA A 228 8.58 6.25 -4.72
CA ALA A 228 9.68 6.87 -5.45
C ALA A 228 9.47 8.36 -5.70
N ILE A 229 10.53 9.15 -5.55
CA ILE A 229 10.58 10.58 -5.87
C ILE A 229 11.85 10.91 -6.63
N TYR A 230 11.87 12.07 -7.31
CA TYR A 230 13.11 12.64 -7.81
C TYR A 230 13.90 13.33 -6.68
N GLY A 231 15.23 13.26 -6.77
CA GLY A 231 16.12 13.90 -5.81
C GLY A 231 16.40 13.08 -4.55
N LEU A 232 16.84 13.77 -3.50
CA LEU A 232 17.18 13.20 -2.19
C LEU A 232 15.96 12.75 -1.42
N GLY A 233 16.10 11.71 -0.59
CA GLY A 233 15.00 11.01 0.09
C GLY A 233 14.32 11.76 1.23
N GLU A 234 14.87 12.87 1.72
CA GLU A 234 14.29 13.61 2.84
C GLU A 234 12.86 14.08 2.56
N ASN A 235 12.57 14.53 1.33
CA ASN A 235 11.24 15.00 0.95
C ASN A 235 10.15 13.92 1.05
N ILE A 236 10.50 12.64 0.88
CA ILE A 236 9.52 11.55 1.03
C ILE A 236 9.35 11.19 2.51
N VAL A 237 10.44 11.14 3.28
CA VAL A 237 10.40 10.83 4.72
C VAL A 237 9.65 11.93 5.48
N GLN A 238 9.86 13.18 5.13
CA GLN A 238 9.16 14.33 5.72
C GLN A 238 7.74 14.52 5.16
N GLY A 239 7.34 13.78 4.11
CA GLY A 239 6.01 13.89 3.51
C GLY A 239 5.76 15.18 2.72
N ILE A 240 6.82 15.88 2.30
CA ILE A 240 6.73 17.16 1.55
C ILE A 240 6.13 16.94 0.15
N VAL A 241 6.34 15.75 -0.42
CA VAL A 241 5.90 15.39 -1.78
C VAL A 241 5.04 14.14 -1.79
N ASN A 242 4.12 14.06 -2.74
CA ASN A 242 3.35 12.86 -3.02
C ASN A 242 4.13 11.99 -4.03
N PRO A 243 4.64 10.81 -3.63
CA PRO A 243 5.50 9.97 -4.45
C PRO A 243 4.71 9.15 -5.48
N ASP A 244 5.42 8.60 -6.46
CA ASP A 244 4.92 7.43 -7.20
C ASP A 244 4.85 6.23 -6.26
N SER A 245 3.85 5.36 -6.47
CA SER A 245 3.66 4.14 -5.70
C SER A 245 3.57 2.92 -6.60
N TYR A 246 4.20 1.82 -6.17
CA TYR A 246 4.21 0.54 -6.87
C TYR A 246 3.95 -0.59 -5.87
N TYR A 247 3.07 -1.52 -6.24
CA TYR A 247 2.86 -2.76 -5.49
C TYR A 247 3.37 -3.94 -6.30
N VAL A 248 4.17 -4.80 -5.69
CA VAL A 248 4.73 -6.01 -6.33
C VAL A 248 4.37 -7.25 -5.52
N PHE A 249 3.91 -8.30 -6.19
CA PHE A 249 3.54 -9.56 -5.56
C PHE A 249 4.74 -10.48 -5.40
N LYS A 250 5.09 -10.84 -4.17
CA LYS A 250 6.29 -11.61 -3.83
C LYS A 250 6.31 -13.05 -4.38
N PRO A 251 5.23 -13.85 -4.23
CA PRO A 251 5.29 -15.28 -4.61
C PRO A 251 5.69 -15.49 -6.06
N THR A 252 5.05 -14.81 -7.01
CA THR A 252 5.39 -14.98 -8.43
C THR A 252 6.65 -14.23 -8.85
N LEU A 253 7.05 -13.17 -8.14
CA LEU A 253 8.36 -12.54 -8.31
C LEU A 253 9.48 -13.54 -8.01
N LEU A 254 9.39 -14.25 -6.87
CA LEU A 254 10.39 -15.21 -6.44
C LEU A 254 10.36 -16.49 -7.29
N GLU A 255 9.17 -16.99 -7.67
CA GLU A 255 9.02 -18.11 -8.59
C GLU A 255 9.65 -17.82 -9.96
N GLY A 256 9.49 -16.60 -10.44
CA GLY A 256 10.01 -16.15 -11.74
C GLY A 256 11.50 -15.84 -11.79
N TYR A 257 12.18 -15.81 -10.64
CA TYR A 257 13.59 -15.46 -10.52
C TYR A 257 14.48 -16.72 -10.61
N LYS A 258 15.51 -16.67 -11.47
CA LYS A 258 16.53 -17.71 -11.57
C LYS A 258 17.87 -17.16 -11.14
N GLU A 259 18.48 -17.73 -10.11
CA GLU A 259 19.75 -17.27 -9.50
C GLU A 259 20.92 -17.05 -10.48
N LYS A 260 20.93 -17.80 -11.59
CA LYS A 260 22.00 -17.71 -12.60
C LYS A 260 21.93 -16.51 -13.53
N ASP A 261 20.80 -15.81 -13.57
CA ASP A 261 20.54 -14.67 -14.44
C ASP A 261 20.07 -13.47 -13.58
N HIS A 262 20.98 -12.84 -12.85
CA HIS A 262 20.70 -11.80 -11.86
C HIS A 262 19.78 -10.64 -12.30
N ASP A 263 19.53 -10.47 -13.60
CA ASP A 263 18.72 -9.39 -14.14
C ASP A 263 17.50 -9.85 -14.95
N LYS A 264 17.15 -11.15 -14.91
CA LYS A 264 16.00 -11.67 -15.66
C LYS A 264 14.88 -12.16 -14.76
N PHE A 265 13.75 -11.48 -14.87
CA PHE A 265 12.49 -11.89 -14.27
C PHE A 265 11.61 -12.57 -15.32
N SER A 266 11.23 -13.83 -15.06
CA SER A 266 10.29 -14.56 -15.93
C SER A 266 8.87 -14.01 -15.80
N TYR A 267 8.54 -13.44 -14.62
CA TYR A 267 7.29 -12.75 -14.36
C TYR A 267 7.54 -11.30 -13.94
N LYS A 268 6.59 -10.43 -14.25
CA LYS A 268 6.57 -9.01 -13.86
C LYS A 268 5.33 -8.72 -12.99
N PRO A 269 5.28 -9.21 -11.75
CA PRO A 269 4.08 -9.20 -10.91
C PRO A 269 3.85 -7.82 -10.25
N ILE A 270 3.83 -6.76 -11.04
CA ILE A 270 3.49 -5.41 -10.59
C ILE A 270 1.97 -5.32 -10.52
N LEU A 271 1.41 -5.28 -9.30
CA LEU A 271 -0.03 -5.27 -9.03
C LEU A 271 -0.67 -3.89 -9.23
N SER A 272 0.11 -2.83 -9.09
CA SER A 272 -0.35 -1.47 -9.37
C SER A 272 0.80 -0.49 -9.54
N LYS A 273 0.53 0.57 -10.30
CA LYS A 273 1.41 1.73 -10.47
C LYS A 273 0.57 3.00 -10.43
N THR A 274 0.95 3.94 -9.56
CA THR A 274 0.28 5.24 -9.42
C THR A 274 1.29 6.35 -9.56
N VAL A 275 1.02 7.32 -10.44
CA VAL A 275 1.87 8.52 -10.61
C VAL A 275 1.51 9.52 -9.51
N GLY A 276 2.50 9.91 -8.70
CA GLY A 276 2.38 10.97 -7.72
C GLY A 276 2.55 12.36 -8.33
N SER A 277 2.17 13.41 -7.60
CA SER A 277 2.32 14.78 -8.10
C SER A 277 3.77 15.26 -8.14
N LYS A 278 4.64 14.76 -7.29
CA LYS A 278 6.11 15.00 -7.27
C LYS A 278 6.51 16.45 -7.57
N ARG A 279 5.88 17.41 -6.89
CA ARG A 279 6.03 18.85 -7.23
C ARG A 279 7.42 19.39 -7.01
N LEU A 280 8.17 18.85 -6.04
CA LEU A 280 9.50 19.28 -5.61
C LEU A 280 10.49 18.12 -5.63
N LYS A 281 11.75 18.43 -5.88
CA LYS A 281 12.89 17.55 -5.66
C LYS A 281 13.93 18.27 -4.80
N LEU A 282 14.54 17.56 -3.85
CA LEU A 282 15.63 18.06 -3.03
C LEU A 282 16.95 17.74 -3.72
N ILE A 283 17.78 18.76 -3.94
CA ILE A 283 19.09 18.63 -4.59
C ILE A 283 20.18 19.28 -3.76
N TYR A 284 21.44 19.04 -4.10
CA TYR A 284 22.56 19.74 -3.48
C TYR A 284 22.52 21.22 -3.79
N SER A 285 22.80 22.05 -2.78
CA SER A 285 23.00 23.48 -2.92
C SER A 285 24.50 23.75 -3.11
N LEU A 286 24.81 24.58 -4.11
CA LEU A 286 26.19 25.13 -4.31
C LEU A 286 26.33 26.54 -3.75
N GLU A 287 25.22 27.11 -3.28
CA GLU A 287 25.16 28.51 -2.81
C GLU A 287 24.45 28.56 -1.43
N GLY A 288 24.95 29.46 -0.57
CA GLY A 288 24.36 29.71 0.75
C GLY A 288 24.95 28.84 1.87
N SER A 289 24.30 28.86 3.03
CA SER A 289 24.72 28.14 4.25
C SER A 289 24.16 26.71 4.33
N GLU A 290 23.19 26.39 3.49
CA GLU A 290 22.55 25.07 3.48
C GLU A 290 23.16 24.17 2.40
N SER A 291 23.38 22.90 2.74
CA SER A 291 23.95 21.90 1.83
C SER A 291 22.98 21.38 0.78
N THR A 292 21.68 21.62 0.96
CA THR A 292 20.59 21.16 0.07
C THR A 292 19.55 22.25 -0.15
N LYS A 293 18.81 22.19 -1.27
CA LYS A 293 17.69 23.08 -1.59
C LYS A 293 16.59 22.34 -2.34
N ASN A 294 15.36 22.80 -2.18
CA ASN A 294 14.22 22.32 -2.97
C ASN A 294 14.12 23.04 -4.32
N GLU A 295 13.94 22.27 -5.39
CA GLU A 295 13.64 22.78 -6.74
C GLU A 295 12.34 22.20 -7.29
N PRO A 296 11.58 22.94 -8.12
CA PRO A 296 10.41 22.40 -8.81
C PRO A 296 10.82 21.27 -9.79
N VAL A 297 10.02 20.22 -9.83
CA VAL A 297 10.12 19.17 -10.86
C VAL A 297 9.50 19.67 -12.16
N SER A 298 10.07 19.32 -13.32
CA SER A 298 9.53 19.70 -14.63
C SER A 298 8.12 19.13 -14.85
N GLU A 299 7.27 19.81 -15.64
CA GLU A 299 5.93 19.32 -15.94
C GLU A 299 5.95 17.98 -16.66
N GLU A 300 6.98 17.71 -17.45
CA GLU A 300 7.18 16.44 -18.15
C GLU A 300 7.49 15.31 -17.16
N ASP A 301 8.40 15.53 -16.21
CA ASP A 301 8.79 14.54 -15.20
C ASP A 301 7.67 14.27 -14.18
N LYS A 302 6.85 15.26 -13.85
CA LYS A 302 5.65 15.04 -13.01
C LYS A 302 4.68 14.02 -13.61
N GLN A 303 4.63 13.95 -14.95
CA GLN A 303 3.73 13.05 -15.68
C GLN A 303 4.34 11.67 -15.98
N ARG A 304 5.62 11.43 -15.64
CA ARG A 304 6.31 10.17 -15.85
C ARG A 304 6.47 9.41 -14.53
N PHE A 305 6.55 8.08 -14.65
CA PHE A 305 7.00 7.26 -13.54
C PHE A 305 8.49 7.48 -13.27
N VAL A 306 8.87 7.58 -11.99
CA VAL A 306 10.27 7.76 -11.55
C VAL A 306 11.11 6.53 -11.83
N LEU A 307 10.52 5.33 -11.67
CA LEU A 307 11.19 4.05 -11.87
C LEU A 307 10.68 3.33 -13.11
N THR A 308 11.57 2.62 -13.78
CA THR A 308 11.24 1.61 -14.78
C THR A 308 10.68 0.34 -14.11
N ASP A 309 9.92 -0.48 -14.84
CA ASP A 309 9.41 -1.74 -14.33
C ASP A 309 10.54 -2.68 -13.85
N HIS A 310 11.67 -2.67 -14.54
CA HIS A 310 12.85 -3.46 -14.15
C HIS A 310 13.41 -3.01 -12.78
N GLU A 311 13.58 -1.72 -12.55
CA GLU A 311 14.05 -1.17 -11.27
C GLU A 311 13.08 -1.48 -10.13
N VAL A 312 11.77 -1.41 -10.39
CA VAL A 312 10.73 -1.81 -9.44
C VAL A 312 10.89 -3.28 -9.02
N LEU A 313 11.12 -4.18 -9.99
CA LEU A 313 11.30 -5.61 -9.71
C LEU A 313 12.61 -5.91 -8.96
N VAL A 314 13.71 -5.20 -9.29
CA VAL A 314 14.98 -5.29 -8.56
C VAL A 314 14.82 -4.88 -7.11
N LEU A 315 14.22 -3.72 -6.85
CA LEU A 315 13.96 -3.23 -5.49
C LEU A 315 13.04 -4.17 -4.72
N ALA A 316 11.96 -4.66 -5.35
CA ALA A 316 11.06 -5.62 -4.72
C ALA A 316 11.77 -6.94 -4.35
N ARG A 317 12.67 -7.44 -5.20
CA ARG A 317 13.50 -8.61 -4.89
C ARG A 317 14.43 -8.33 -3.71
N TRP A 318 15.07 -7.18 -3.67
CA TRP A 318 15.93 -6.78 -2.54
C TRP A 318 15.14 -6.74 -1.23
N ALA A 319 13.91 -6.18 -1.25
CA ALA A 319 13.04 -6.17 -0.08
C ALA A 319 12.73 -7.61 0.40
N CYS A 320 12.47 -8.55 -0.53
CA CYS A 320 12.26 -9.96 -0.18
C CYS A 320 13.51 -10.61 0.45
N LEU A 321 14.70 -10.35 -0.10
CA LEU A 321 15.96 -10.90 0.43
C LEU A 321 16.28 -10.34 1.82
N ILE A 322 16.06 -9.05 2.04
CA ILE A 322 16.26 -8.40 3.32
C ILE A 322 15.26 -8.97 4.35
N GLU A 323 13.96 -9.06 4.01
CA GLU A 323 12.95 -9.68 4.86
C GLU A 323 13.30 -11.15 5.20
N GLU A 324 13.76 -11.92 4.21
CA GLU A 324 14.16 -13.30 4.42
C GLU A 324 15.36 -13.41 5.39
N HIS A 325 16.32 -12.50 5.29
CA HIS A 325 17.47 -12.44 6.19
C HIS A 325 17.06 -12.12 7.63
N TYR A 326 16.26 -11.08 7.83
CA TYR A 326 15.84 -10.62 9.16
C TYR A 326 14.66 -11.42 9.75
N LYS A 327 13.93 -12.20 8.93
CA LYS A 327 12.70 -12.95 9.30
C LYS A 327 11.55 -12.07 9.82
N LEU A 328 11.57 -10.79 9.47
CA LEU A 328 10.59 -9.77 9.85
C LEU A 328 10.28 -8.87 8.66
N PRO A 329 9.05 -8.32 8.57
CA PRO A 329 8.75 -7.25 7.61
C PRO A 329 9.69 -6.06 7.83
N MET A 330 10.13 -5.44 6.73
CA MET A 330 11.17 -4.40 6.76
C MET A 330 10.69 -3.11 6.13
N ASP A 331 11.12 -1.98 6.72
CA ASP A 331 11.09 -0.62 6.21
C ASP A 331 12.49 -0.29 5.68
N ILE A 332 12.59 0.05 4.39
CA ILE A 332 13.85 0.14 3.67
C ILE A 332 13.92 1.46 2.90
N GLU A 333 14.98 2.22 3.12
CA GLU A 333 15.31 3.39 2.31
C GLU A 333 16.24 2.99 1.16
N TRP A 334 15.93 3.46 -0.04
CA TRP A 334 16.73 3.21 -1.25
C TRP A 334 17.05 4.50 -2.00
N ALA A 335 18.13 4.48 -2.78
CA ALA A 335 18.53 5.59 -3.62
C ALA A 335 19.14 5.08 -4.94
N LYS A 336 18.93 5.84 -6.03
CA LYS A 336 19.56 5.62 -7.33
C LYS A 336 20.63 6.66 -7.54
N ASP A 337 21.83 6.23 -7.90
CA ASP A 337 22.92 7.14 -8.22
C ASP A 337 22.77 7.67 -9.64
N GLY A 338 22.70 9.00 -9.80
CA GLY A 338 22.52 9.63 -11.11
C GLY A 338 23.79 9.63 -11.99
N ARG A 339 24.95 9.24 -11.45
CA ARG A 339 26.20 9.13 -12.21
C ARG A 339 26.40 7.71 -12.76
N SER A 340 26.17 6.69 -11.92
CA SER A 340 26.33 5.29 -12.31
C SER A 340 25.03 4.65 -12.83
N GLY A 341 23.87 5.19 -12.44
CA GLY A 341 22.56 4.59 -12.70
C GLY A 341 22.22 3.44 -11.78
N GLU A 342 23.08 3.07 -10.84
CA GLU A 342 22.91 1.95 -9.94
C GLU A 342 21.98 2.28 -8.78
N LEU A 343 21.22 1.26 -8.33
CA LEU A 343 20.38 1.33 -7.13
C LEU A 343 21.19 0.93 -5.89
N TYR A 344 20.84 1.51 -4.75
CA TYR A 344 21.45 1.23 -3.45
C TYR A 344 20.40 1.15 -2.35
N VAL A 345 20.61 0.29 -1.37
CA VAL A 345 19.91 0.35 -0.07
C VAL A 345 20.74 1.21 0.86
N VAL A 346 20.13 2.24 1.44
CA VAL A 346 20.82 3.21 2.31
C VAL A 346 20.45 3.08 3.78
N GLN A 347 19.34 2.41 4.09
CA GLN A 347 18.93 2.03 5.45
C GLN A 347 17.92 0.89 5.38
N ALA A 348 17.88 0.01 6.41
CA ALA A 348 16.80 -0.94 6.63
C ALA A 348 16.55 -1.11 8.13
N ARG A 349 15.26 -1.21 8.52
CA ARG A 349 14.83 -1.47 9.90
C ARG A 349 13.56 -2.35 9.90
N PRO A 350 13.30 -3.10 10.99
CA PRO A 350 12.04 -3.82 11.12
C PRO A 350 10.83 -2.90 11.06
N GLU A 351 9.77 -3.36 10.39
CA GLU A 351 8.46 -2.70 10.43
C GLU A 351 7.75 -3.12 11.73
N THR A 352 7.31 -2.14 12.55
CA THR A 352 6.84 -2.39 13.91
C THR A 352 5.33 -2.39 14.06
N VAL A 353 4.57 -1.74 13.16
CA VAL A 353 3.12 -1.52 13.30
C VAL A 353 2.33 -2.83 13.16
N HIS A 354 2.62 -3.64 12.12
CA HIS A 354 1.87 -4.85 11.83
C HIS A 354 2.42 -6.13 12.50
N THR A 355 3.60 -6.07 13.08
CA THR A 355 4.17 -7.19 13.84
C THR A 355 3.41 -7.47 15.14
N GLN A 356 2.72 -6.47 15.70
CA GLN A 356 2.04 -6.55 17.01
C GLN A 356 0.50 -6.71 16.89
N THR A 357 -0.09 -6.63 15.71
CA THR A 357 -1.56 -6.63 15.55
C THR A 357 -2.15 -8.04 15.65
N ASP A 358 -3.11 -8.24 16.56
CA ASP A 358 -3.86 -9.51 16.68
C ASP A 358 -4.82 -9.69 15.50
N LYS A 359 -4.38 -10.46 14.49
CA LYS A 359 -5.13 -10.76 13.26
C LYS A 359 -6.40 -11.62 13.46
N GLN A 360 -6.83 -11.85 14.70
CA GLN A 360 -7.94 -12.76 15.03
C GLN A 360 -9.28 -12.03 15.20
N LYS A 361 -9.25 -10.69 15.22
CA LYS A 361 -10.44 -9.83 15.28
C LYS A 361 -10.47 -8.92 14.05
N LEU A 362 -11.53 -9.04 13.26
CA LEU A 362 -11.81 -8.11 12.17
C LEU A 362 -12.81 -7.08 12.65
N ILE A 363 -12.46 -5.80 12.58
CA ILE A 363 -13.35 -4.67 12.92
C ILE A 363 -13.67 -3.92 11.63
N GLU A 364 -14.93 -3.91 11.24
CA GLU A 364 -15.40 -3.20 10.04
C GLU A 364 -16.22 -1.98 10.43
N TYR A 365 -15.92 -0.85 9.77
CA TYR A 365 -16.68 0.38 9.88
C TYR A 365 -17.50 0.60 8.61
N LYS A 366 -18.79 0.97 8.74
CA LYS A 366 -19.65 1.21 7.58
C LYS A 366 -20.55 2.42 7.83
N LEU A 367 -20.44 3.44 6.97
CA LEU A 367 -21.37 4.57 6.98
C LEU A 367 -22.80 4.09 6.68
N LYS A 368 -23.79 4.58 7.45
CA LYS A 368 -25.21 4.29 7.19
C LYS A 368 -25.74 5.06 5.98
N LYS A 369 -25.25 6.29 5.77
CA LYS A 369 -25.61 7.15 4.65
C LYS A 369 -24.40 8.01 4.30
N LYS A 370 -24.14 8.22 3.02
CA LYS A 370 -23.14 9.18 2.54
C LYS A 370 -23.81 10.53 2.32
N GLU A 371 -23.14 11.60 2.72
CA GLU A 371 -23.56 12.97 2.51
C GLU A 371 -22.59 13.67 1.54
N LYS A 372 -22.66 15.00 1.46
CA LYS A 372 -21.79 15.79 0.59
C LYS A 372 -20.32 15.64 0.99
N SER A 373 -19.50 15.18 0.06
CA SER A 373 -18.04 15.11 0.23
C SER A 373 -17.41 16.50 0.13
N LEU A 374 -16.51 16.84 1.04
CA LEU A 374 -15.75 18.08 1.05
C LEU A 374 -14.45 17.93 0.26
N LEU A 375 -13.75 16.83 0.46
CA LEU A 375 -12.47 16.52 -0.19
C LEU A 375 -12.13 15.01 -0.04
N SER A 376 -11.10 14.59 -0.77
CA SER A 376 -10.51 13.24 -0.67
C SER A 376 -8.99 13.31 -0.64
N GLY A 377 -8.35 12.19 -0.26
CA GLY A 377 -6.91 12.00 -0.26
C GLY A 377 -6.57 10.54 0.04
N ASP A 378 -5.28 10.24 0.26
CA ASP A 378 -4.85 8.88 0.59
C ASP A 378 -5.44 8.42 1.93
N SER A 379 -6.06 7.26 1.92
CA SER A 379 -6.71 6.62 3.07
C SER A 379 -5.69 5.92 3.97
N ILE A 380 -5.74 6.17 5.28
CA ILE A 380 -4.91 5.55 6.31
C ILE A 380 -5.79 4.98 7.43
N GLY A 381 -5.69 3.68 7.70
CA GLY A 381 -6.19 3.04 8.92
C GLY A 381 -7.60 2.46 8.85
N SER A 382 -8.26 2.32 7.70
CA SER A 382 -9.55 1.60 7.48
C SER A 382 -10.62 1.80 8.56
N LYS A 383 -10.80 3.04 9.07
CA LYS A 383 -11.72 3.41 10.15
C LYS A 383 -12.55 4.65 9.79
N ILE A 384 -13.45 5.01 10.68
CA ILE A 384 -14.21 6.27 10.59
C ILE A 384 -13.97 7.07 11.86
N GLY A 385 -13.48 8.30 11.69
CA GLY A 385 -13.36 9.27 12.77
C GLY A 385 -14.36 10.42 12.60
N ILE A 386 -14.90 10.91 13.71
CA ILE A 386 -15.88 12.01 13.71
C ILE A 386 -15.51 13.05 14.76
N GLY A 387 -15.72 14.30 14.46
CA GLY A 387 -15.46 15.38 15.42
C GLY A 387 -15.62 16.77 14.83
N LYS A 388 -15.33 17.77 15.66
CA LYS A 388 -15.20 19.16 15.19
C LYS A 388 -13.78 19.33 14.59
N ALA A 389 -13.71 19.88 13.42
CA ALA A 389 -12.42 20.18 12.82
C ALA A 389 -11.68 21.27 13.61
N ARG A 390 -10.38 21.09 13.77
CA ARG A 390 -9.45 22.12 14.25
C ARG A 390 -8.35 22.30 13.21
N VAL A 391 -8.37 23.43 12.53
CA VAL A 391 -7.30 23.80 11.61
C VAL A 391 -6.16 24.41 12.45
N VAL A 392 -5.00 23.78 12.39
CA VAL A 392 -3.78 24.19 13.11
C VAL A 392 -2.71 24.46 12.07
N GLY A 393 -2.20 25.69 12.01
CA GLY A 393 -1.22 26.11 11.01
C GLY A 393 0.23 25.85 11.42
N ASP A 394 0.50 25.92 12.73
CA ASP A 394 1.85 25.81 13.29
C ASP A 394 1.83 25.10 14.64
N VAL A 395 2.93 24.44 14.96
CA VAL A 395 3.17 23.70 16.22
C VAL A 395 2.99 24.57 17.45
N THR A 396 3.20 25.88 17.36
CA THR A 396 2.98 26.81 18.47
C THR A 396 1.49 26.99 18.84
N GLU A 397 0.57 26.52 18.01
CA GLU A 397 -0.88 26.58 18.23
C GLU A 397 -1.48 25.29 18.83
N ILE A 398 -0.65 24.31 19.14
CA ILE A 398 -1.05 22.99 19.68
C ILE A 398 -1.95 23.13 20.91
N GLU A 399 -1.71 24.09 21.79
CA GLU A 399 -2.50 24.33 23.01
C GLU A 399 -3.99 24.60 22.75
N LYS A 400 -4.36 24.97 21.52
CA LYS A 400 -5.74 25.22 21.10
C LYS A 400 -6.51 23.95 20.76
N PHE A 401 -5.82 22.81 20.55
CA PHE A 401 -6.42 21.55 20.15
C PHE A 401 -7.04 20.83 21.35
N LYS A 402 -8.23 20.25 21.19
CA LYS A 402 -8.96 19.54 22.24
C LYS A 402 -9.14 18.09 21.90
N GLU A 403 -9.16 17.23 22.91
CA GLU A 403 -9.41 15.80 22.76
C GLU A 403 -10.69 15.52 21.99
N GLY A 404 -10.63 14.59 21.03
CA GLY A 404 -11.73 14.19 20.16
C GLY A 404 -12.01 15.14 18.99
N GLU A 405 -11.25 16.22 18.83
CA GLU A 405 -11.31 17.04 17.61
C GLU A 405 -10.63 16.32 16.43
N VAL A 406 -10.97 16.69 15.20
CA VAL A 406 -10.28 16.27 13.99
C VAL A 406 -9.17 17.27 13.68
N LEU A 407 -7.94 16.82 13.68
CA LEU A 407 -6.78 17.65 13.31
C LEU A 407 -6.76 17.89 11.79
N VAL A 408 -6.73 19.15 11.39
CA VAL A 408 -6.57 19.57 9.98
C VAL A 408 -5.35 20.47 9.89
N THR A 409 -4.37 20.08 9.10
CA THR A 409 -3.12 20.84 8.95
C THR A 409 -2.52 20.70 7.55
N GLU A 410 -1.53 21.50 7.22
CA GLU A 410 -0.82 21.39 5.95
C GLU A 410 0.05 20.13 5.90
N ILE A 411 0.83 19.89 6.95
CA ILE A 411 1.73 18.76 7.13
C ILE A 411 1.97 18.53 8.63
N THR A 412 2.38 17.33 9.03
CA THR A 412 2.84 17.07 10.39
C THR A 412 4.30 16.66 10.41
N ASP A 413 4.96 17.00 11.49
CA ASP A 413 6.28 16.52 11.88
C ASP A 413 6.21 15.89 13.28
N PRO A 414 7.27 15.31 13.85
CA PRO A 414 7.23 14.67 15.16
C PRO A 414 6.81 15.56 16.34
N ASP A 415 6.89 16.88 16.23
CA ASP A 415 6.45 17.78 17.27
C ASP A 415 4.91 17.85 17.41
N TRP A 416 4.18 17.33 16.43
CA TRP A 416 2.72 17.24 16.42
C TRP A 416 2.17 16.00 17.19
N GLU A 417 3.02 15.05 17.54
CA GLU A 417 2.62 13.77 18.17
C GLU A 417 1.72 13.95 19.41
N PRO A 418 1.92 14.92 20.31
CA PRO A 418 1.05 15.11 21.48
C PRO A 418 -0.41 15.32 21.12
N ILE A 419 -0.72 16.13 20.09
CA ILE A 419 -2.11 16.37 19.68
C ILE A 419 -2.63 15.27 18.76
N MET A 420 -1.77 14.61 18.01
CA MET A 420 -2.18 13.45 17.21
C MET A 420 -2.71 12.33 18.09
N LYS A 421 -2.16 12.10 19.29
CA LYS A 421 -2.62 11.07 20.24
C LYS A 421 -4.05 11.28 20.74
N ILE A 422 -4.52 12.50 20.80
CA ILE A 422 -5.86 12.85 21.32
C ILE A 422 -6.86 13.20 20.19
N ALA A 423 -6.41 13.17 18.94
CA ALA A 423 -7.25 13.42 17.77
C ALA A 423 -8.19 12.24 17.47
N SER A 424 -9.42 12.54 17.06
CA SER A 424 -10.36 11.52 16.58
C SER A 424 -10.08 11.09 15.13
N ALA A 425 -9.46 11.97 14.35
CA ALA A 425 -8.96 11.73 13.01
C ALA A 425 -7.95 12.82 12.62
N ILE A 426 -7.20 12.59 11.55
CA ILE A 426 -6.19 13.53 11.04
C ILE A 426 -6.41 13.75 9.55
N VAL A 427 -6.29 15.00 9.08
CA VAL A 427 -6.38 15.35 7.66
C VAL A 427 -5.25 16.30 7.30
N THR A 428 -4.42 15.96 6.32
CA THR A 428 -3.32 16.80 5.86
C THR A 428 -3.44 17.18 4.39
N ASP A 429 -2.95 18.37 4.03
CA ASP A 429 -2.88 18.82 2.63
C ASP A 429 -1.75 18.08 1.89
N LYS A 430 -0.63 17.88 2.54
CA LYS A 430 0.57 17.25 1.99
C LYS A 430 0.83 15.87 2.58
N GLY A 431 1.71 15.12 1.93
CA GLY A 431 2.14 13.80 2.34
C GLY A 431 1.49 12.68 1.55
N GLY A 432 2.09 11.51 1.60
CA GLY A 432 1.57 10.26 1.06
C GLY A 432 1.50 9.19 2.16
N ARG A 433 1.24 7.96 1.81
CA ARG A 433 1.09 6.80 2.72
C ARG A 433 2.31 6.50 3.60
N THR A 434 3.45 7.11 3.30
CA THR A 434 4.72 6.97 4.03
C THR A 434 5.14 8.24 4.77
N SER A 435 4.30 9.28 4.77
CA SER A 435 4.55 10.52 5.51
C SER A 435 4.48 10.31 7.03
N HIS A 436 5.05 11.23 7.79
CA HIS A 436 4.96 11.24 9.26
C HIS A 436 3.51 11.11 9.76
N ALA A 437 2.58 11.89 9.21
CA ALA A 437 1.15 11.79 9.56
C ALA A 437 0.62 10.36 9.37
N ALA A 438 0.96 9.70 8.26
CA ALA A 438 0.51 8.36 7.95
C ALA A 438 1.11 7.31 8.90
N ILE A 439 2.41 7.38 9.17
CA ILE A 439 3.12 6.44 10.05
C ILE A 439 2.56 6.52 11.47
N VAL A 440 2.53 7.72 12.06
CA VAL A 440 2.06 7.93 13.43
C VAL A 440 0.57 7.60 13.57
N SER A 441 -0.26 7.91 12.56
CA SER A 441 -1.68 7.55 12.59
C SER A 441 -1.90 6.04 12.64
N ARG A 442 -1.08 5.24 11.93
CA ARG A 442 -1.12 3.76 12.01
C ARG A 442 -0.69 3.26 13.39
N GLU A 443 0.41 3.79 13.93
CA GLU A 443 0.90 3.43 15.26
C GLU A 443 -0.14 3.71 16.35
N LEU A 444 -0.80 4.86 16.28
CA LEU A 444 -1.86 5.26 17.21
C LEU A 444 -3.22 4.60 16.91
N GLY A 445 -3.37 3.96 15.74
CA GLY A 445 -4.64 3.38 15.32
C GLY A 445 -5.74 4.42 15.03
N ILE A 446 -5.38 5.64 14.63
CA ILE A 446 -6.26 6.76 14.34
C ILE A 446 -6.46 6.87 12.82
N PRO A 447 -7.69 7.04 12.30
CA PRO A 447 -7.91 7.22 10.88
C PRO A 447 -7.31 8.54 10.39
N ALA A 448 -6.61 8.50 9.24
CA ALA A 448 -6.10 9.72 8.65
C ALA A 448 -6.31 9.78 7.13
N ILE A 449 -6.43 11.00 6.62
CA ILE A 449 -6.40 11.32 5.19
C ILE A 449 -5.20 12.21 4.95
N VAL A 450 -4.29 11.77 4.08
CA VAL A 450 -3.10 12.54 3.73
C VAL A 450 -3.10 12.92 2.25
N GLY A 451 -2.40 13.99 1.90
CA GLY A 451 -2.30 14.44 0.51
C GLY A 451 -3.60 15.00 -0.08
N SER A 452 -4.48 15.57 0.73
CA SER A 452 -5.77 16.13 0.27
C SER A 452 -5.65 17.39 -0.59
N GLU A 453 -4.49 18.03 -0.61
CA GLU A 453 -4.12 19.25 -1.34
C GLU A 453 -4.91 20.53 -0.96
N SER A 454 -5.99 20.42 -0.19
CA SER A 454 -6.90 21.54 0.04
C SER A 454 -7.68 21.53 1.36
N ALA A 455 -7.35 20.66 2.30
CA ALA A 455 -8.11 20.54 3.57
C ALA A 455 -8.08 21.83 4.38
N THR A 456 -6.90 22.42 4.57
CA THR A 456 -6.74 23.68 5.35
C THR A 456 -7.52 24.85 4.76
N ARG A 457 -7.77 24.85 3.44
CA ARG A 457 -8.52 25.91 2.73
C ARG A 457 -10.02 25.64 2.73
N LYS A 458 -10.45 24.38 2.64
CA LYS A 458 -11.86 24.01 2.52
C LYS A 458 -12.55 23.76 3.85
N ILE A 459 -11.82 23.28 4.85
CA ILE A 459 -12.37 22.98 6.18
C ILE A 459 -12.06 24.16 7.10
N LYS A 460 -13.07 24.60 7.88
CA LYS A 460 -12.91 25.66 8.88
C LYS A 460 -12.94 25.08 10.30
N THR A 461 -12.15 25.67 11.18
CA THR A 461 -12.20 25.32 12.62
C THR A 461 -13.62 25.42 13.15
N GLY A 462 -14.05 24.39 13.89
CA GLY A 462 -15.39 24.26 14.46
C GLY A 462 -16.40 23.52 13.56
N ASN A 463 -16.12 23.32 12.27
CA ASN A 463 -16.99 22.51 11.40
C ASN A 463 -17.11 21.08 11.91
N PRO A 464 -18.32 20.54 12.09
CA PRO A 464 -18.50 19.11 12.33
C PRO A 464 -18.19 18.35 11.04
N ILE A 465 -17.32 17.35 11.11
CA ILE A 465 -16.94 16.54 9.94
C ILE A 465 -16.83 15.06 10.29
N THR A 466 -16.93 14.23 9.26
CA THR A 466 -16.68 12.79 9.31
C THR A 466 -15.55 12.45 8.35
N VAL A 467 -14.53 11.77 8.87
CA VAL A 467 -13.36 11.29 8.13
C VAL A 467 -13.54 9.78 7.94
N ASP A 468 -13.78 9.37 6.71
CA ASP A 468 -14.00 7.97 6.33
C ASP A 468 -12.77 7.46 5.57
N THR A 469 -12.05 6.53 6.17
CA THR A 469 -10.88 5.88 5.58
C THR A 469 -11.13 4.40 5.25
N THR A 470 -12.40 4.00 5.10
CA THR A 470 -12.76 2.60 4.80
C THR A 470 -12.69 2.26 3.31
N GLY A 471 -12.51 3.26 2.44
CA GLY A 471 -12.35 3.10 0.99
C GLY A 471 -10.91 3.18 0.51
N SER A 472 -10.71 3.07 -0.81
CA SER A 472 -9.42 3.29 -1.49
C SER A 472 -8.90 4.70 -1.23
N ASP A 473 -9.80 5.66 -1.39
CA ASP A 473 -9.58 7.05 -1.07
C ASP A 473 -10.27 7.37 0.25
N GLY A 474 -9.56 8.07 1.11
CA GLY A 474 -10.15 8.67 2.29
C GLY A 474 -11.03 9.84 1.86
N VAL A 475 -12.21 9.94 2.44
CA VAL A 475 -13.19 10.99 2.12
C VAL A 475 -13.60 11.75 3.38
N VAL A 476 -13.55 13.07 3.34
CA VAL A 476 -14.11 13.92 4.38
C VAL A 476 -15.52 14.33 3.97
N TYR A 477 -16.48 14.04 4.84
CA TYR A 477 -17.88 14.46 4.67
C TYR A 477 -18.24 15.60 5.61
N GLU A 478 -19.17 16.44 5.17
CA GLU A 478 -19.79 17.46 6.02
C GLU A 478 -20.69 16.81 7.07
N GLY A 479 -20.62 17.29 8.32
CA GLY A 479 -21.46 16.81 9.42
C GLY A 479 -20.91 15.56 10.14
N ILE A 480 -21.57 15.21 11.24
CA ILE A 480 -21.30 13.99 12.02
C ILE A 480 -22.23 12.88 11.52
N LEU A 481 -21.67 11.96 10.73
CA LEU A 481 -22.44 10.90 10.10
C LEU A 481 -22.53 9.65 11.01
N LYS A 482 -23.66 8.97 10.97
CA LYS A 482 -23.84 7.71 11.70
C LYS A 482 -23.19 6.55 10.96
N PHE A 483 -22.42 5.74 11.66
CA PHE A 483 -21.80 4.53 11.12
C PHE A 483 -22.07 3.32 12.03
N LYS A 484 -21.84 2.12 11.50
CA LYS A 484 -21.93 0.85 12.20
C LYS A 484 -20.53 0.29 12.36
N ILE A 485 -20.21 -0.22 13.53
CA ILE A 485 -19.00 -1.02 13.79
C ILE A 485 -19.44 -2.47 13.91
N THR A 486 -18.77 -3.36 13.19
CA THR A 486 -19.00 -4.81 13.27
C THR A 486 -17.69 -5.48 13.65
N GLU A 487 -17.66 -6.17 14.77
CA GLU A 487 -16.52 -6.97 15.21
C GLU A 487 -16.79 -8.45 14.92
N SER A 488 -15.84 -9.10 14.24
CA SER A 488 -15.93 -10.52 13.87
C SER A 488 -14.70 -11.26 14.40
N ASN A 489 -14.93 -12.34 15.17
CA ASN A 489 -13.87 -13.20 15.67
C ASN A 489 -13.72 -14.43 14.77
N VAL A 490 -12.56 -14.62 14.16
CA VAL A 490 -12.28 -15.68 13.18
C VAL A 490 -11.68 -16.94 13.81
N LYS A 491 -11.45 -16.97 15.13
CA LYS A 491 -10.93 -18.17 15.82
C LYS A 491 -11.94 -19.31 15.80
N ASN A 492 -11.48 -20.52 15.43
CA ASN A 492 -12.22 -21.78 15.60
C ASN A 492 -13.52 -21.97 14.77
N ILE A 493 -13.61 -21.38 13.58
CA ILE A 493 -14.72 -21.68 12.67
C ILE A 493 -14.39 -22.98 11.90
N ARG A 494 -15.23 -24.01 12.05
CA ARG A 494 -15.11 -25.25 11.25
C ARG A 494 -15.53 -24.94 9.80
N LYS A 495 -14.70 -25.36 8.83
CA LYS A 495 -15.05 -25.27 7.42
C LYS A 495 -16.18 -26.25 7.07
N PRO A 496 -17.23 -25.80 6.39
CA PRO A 496 -18.24 -26.70 5.82
C PRO A 496 -17.66 -27.50 4.65
N LYS A 497 -18.36 -28.56 4.21
CA LYS A 497 -17.95 -29.35 3.03
C LYS A 497 -18.08 -28.55 1.73
N THR A 498 -19.13 -27.75 1.61
CA THR A 498 -19.30 -26.82 0.49
C THR A 498 -18.29 -25.68 0.60
N LYS A 499 -17.61 -25.35 -0.48
CA LYS A 499 -16.64 -24.24 -0.52
C LYS A 499 -17.33 -22.90 -0.28
N ILE A 500 -16.82 -22.12 0.65
CA ILE A 500 -17.29 -20.75 0.89
C ILE A 500 -16.30 -19.79 0.23
N MET A 501 -16.75 -19.20 -0.85
CA MET A 501 -16.02 -18.21 -1.62
C MET A 501 -16.53 -16.80 -1.34
N MET A 502 -15.85 -15.79 -1.84
CA MET A 502 -16.24 -14.38 -1.67
C MET A 502 -16.75 -13.75 -2.96
N ASN A 503 -17.65 -12.79 -2.81
CA ASN A 503 -17.92 -11.75 -3.81
C ASN A 503 -17.00 -10.56 -3.52
N ILE A 504 -16.12 -10.21 -4.43
CA ILE A 504 -15.24 -9.05 -4.33
C ILE A 504 -15.58 -8.07 -5.44
N ALA A 505 -15.97 -6.86 -5.04
CA ALA A 505 -16.31 -5.80 -5.97
C ALA A 505 -15.12 -4.93 -6.32
N THR A 506 -14.34 -4.50 -5.30
CA THR A 506 -13.27 -3.50 -5.44
C THR A 506 -11.90 -4.10 -5.11
N PRO A 507 -10.87 -3.84 -5.94
CA PRO A 507 -9.51 -4.32 -5.69
C PRO A 507 -8.91 -3.82 -4.37
N GLU A 508 -9.30 -2.63 -3.91
CA GLU A 508 -8.73 -1.96 -2.74
C GLU A 508 -8.95 -2.76 -1.46
N THR A 509 -10.13 -3.36 -1.34
CA THR A 509 -10.48 -4.13 -0.13
C THR A 509 -10.00 -5.60 -0.18
N ALA A 510 -9.40 -6.03 -1.30
CA ALA A 510 -9.08 -7.44 -1.51
C ALA A 510 -8.08 -7.98 -0.49
N PHE A 511 -7.01 -7.23 -0.19
CA PHE A 511 -6.00 -7.65 0.79
C PHE A 511 -6.60 -7.82 2.18
N GLU A 512 -7.36 -6.85 2.67
CA GLU A 512 -8.04 -6.91 3.96
C GLU A 512 -9.03 -8.09 4.02
N LYS A 513 -9.88 -8.22 2.99
CA LYS A 513 -10.90 -9.28 2.97
C LYS A 513 -10.31 -10.69 2.84
N SER A 514 -9.10 -10.83 2.28
CA SER A 514 -8.43 -12.12 2.16
C SER A 514 -8.12 -12.79 3.50
N PHE A 515 -8.06 -12.02 4.59
CA PHE A 515 -7.86 -12.55 5.96
C PHE A 515 -9.09 -13.26 6.52
N LEU A 516 -10.29 -13.04 5.96
CA LEU A 516 -11.48 -13.81 6.32
C LEU A 516 -11.30 -15.28 5.88
N PRO A 517 -11.86 -16.24 6.64
CA PRO A 517 -11.84 -17.64 6.23
C PRO A 517 -12.61 -17.80 4.90
N ASN A 518 -11.93 -18.31 3.88
CA ASN A 518 -12.47 -18.45 2.54
C ASN A 518 -11.83 -19.59 1.76
N ASP A 519 -12.44 -19.97 0.64
CA ASP A 519 -11.92 -20.92 -0.35
C ASP A 519 -11.64 -20.24 -1.71
N GLY A 520 -11.54 -18.92 -1.75
CA GLY A 520 -11.26 -18.12 -2.93
C GLY A 520 -12.36 -17.10 -3.25
N VAL A 521 -12.40 -16.63 -4.49
CA VAL A 521 -13.37 -15.65 -4.98
C VAL A 521 -14.24 -16.29 -6.07
N GLY A 522 -15.55 -16.36 -5.84
CA GLY A 522 -16.50 -16.92 -6.79
C GLY A 522 -17.07 -15.88 -7.76
N LEU A 523 -16.93 -14.59 -7.41
CA LEU A 523 -17.30 -13.49 -8.28
C LEU A 523 -16.40 -12.26 -8.01
N ALA A 524 -15.47 -12.00 -8.92
CA ALA A 524 -14.83 -10.72 -9.09
C ALA A 524 -15.47 -10.01 -10.30
N ARG A 525 -15.76 -8.71 -10.17
CA ARG A 525 -16.53 -7.95 -11.17
C ARG A 525 -15.64 -6.89 -11.82
N GLU A 526 -15.42 -7.00 -13.13
CA GLU A 526 -14.64 -6.01 -13.88
C GLU A 526 -15.28 -4.62 -13.91
N GLU A 527 -16.61 -4.54 -13.86
CA GLU A 527 -17.36 -3.29 -13.95
C GLU A 527 -16.91 -2.27 -12.90
N PHE A 528 -16.59 -2.71 -11.69
CA PHE A 528 -16.12 -1.81 -10.63
C PHE A 528 -14.73 -1.25 -10.92
N ILE A 529 -13.84 -2.06 -11.52
CA ILE A 529 -12.51 -1.61 -11.95
C ILE A 529 -12.65 -0.63 -13.12
N ILE A 530 -13.49 -0.97 -14.10
CA ILE A 530 -13.72 -0.14 -15.29
C ILE A 530 -14.34 1.21 -14.90
N ALA A 531 -15.35 1.22 -14.04
CA ALA A 531 -16.00 2.44 -13.60
C ALA A 531 -15.13 3.29 -12.66
N GLY A 532 -14.42 2.66 -11.72
CA GLY A 532 -13.61 3.34 -10.70
C GLY A 532 -12.24 3.78 -11.21
N ASP A 533 -11.43 2.83 -11.69
CA ASP A 533 -10.02 3.07 -12.00
C ASP A 533 -9.79 3.60 -13.43
N ILE A 534 -10.69 3.28 -14.37
CA ILE A 534 -10.59 3.70 -15.76
C ILE A 534 -11.53 4.88 -16.03
N GLY A 535 -12.84 4.71 -15.82
CA GLY A 535 -13.88 5.72 -15.97
C GLY A 535 -14.03 6.26 -17.40
N ILE A 536 -13.51 5.55 -18.42
CA ILE A 536 -13.53 5.93 -19.83
C ILE A 536 -14.07 4.76 -20.65
N HIS A 537 -14.98 5.04 -21.60
CA HIS A 537 -15.47 4.02 -22.50
C HIS A 537 -14.34 3.43 -23.36
N PRO A 538 -14.16 2.09 -23.47
CA PRO A 538 -13.02 1.50 -24.18
C PRO A 538 -12.92 1.93 -25.63
N ASN A 539 -14.05 2.08 -26.36
CA ASN A 539 -14.01 2.56 -27.73
C ASN A 539 -13.56 4.02 -27.86
N ALA A 540 -13.72 4.87 -26.82
CA ALA A 540 -13.19 6.23 -26.85
C ALA A 540 -11.65 6.23 -26.75
N LEU A 541 -11.06 5.26 -26.07
CA LEU A 541 -9.60 5.07 -26.01
C LEU A 541 -9.07 4.45 -27.31
N ILE A 542 -9.77 3.46 -27.87
CA ILE A 542 -9.41 2.83 -29.16
C ILE A 542 -9.41 3.86 -30.28
N ASN A 543 -10.44 4.70 -30.33
CA ASN A 543 -10.64 5.72 -31.36
C ASN A 543 -10.10 7.11 -30.97
N TYR A 544 -9.25 7.22 -29.93
CA TYR A 544 -8.79 8.50 -29.40
C TYR A 544 -8.25 9.46 -30.46
N LYS A 545 -7.45 8.96 -31.40
CA LYS A 545 -6.88 9.78 -32.50
C LYS A 545 -7.97 10.42 -33.38
N ASN A 546 -9.08 9.74 -33.58
CA ASN A 546 -10.18 10.13 -34.46
C ASN A 546 -11.26 10.97 -33.75
N LEU A 547 -11.18 11.15 -32.43
CA LEU A 547 -12.13 11.98 -31.70
C LEU A 547 -12.08 13.44 -32.19
N LYS A 548 -13.24 14.00 -32.52
CA LYS A 548 -13.35 15.39 -33.02
C LYS A 548 -13.54 16.42 -31.88
N ASN A 549 -13.96 15.98 -30.69
CA ASN A 549 -14.26 16.86 -29.55
C ASN A 549 -12.98 17.15 -28.74
N PRO A 550 -12.42 18.41 -28.76
CA PRO A 550 -11.19 18.75 -28.04
C PRO A 550 -11.35 18.67 -26.53
N LYS A 551 -12.54 19.00 -26.01
CA LYS A 551 -12.83 18.97 -24.57
C LYS A 551 -12.78 17.52 -24.04
N LEU A 552 -13.36 16.59 -24.79
CA LEU A 552 -13.30 15.16 -24.48
C LEU A 552 -11.85 14.64 -24.52
N LYS A 553 -11.06 15.02 -25.55
CA LYS A 553 -9.63 14.67 -25.60
C LYS A 553 -8.87 15.14 -24.37
N ALA A 554 -9.03 16.42 -24.00
CA ALA A 554 -8.37 16.97 -22.82
C ALA A 554 -8.76 16.25 -21.51
N GLN A 555 -10.02 15.84 -21.37
CA GLN A 555 -10.46 15.04 -20.21
C GLN A 555 -9.84 13.64 -20.20
N ILE A 556 -9.73 12.98 -21.36
CA ILE A 556 -9.05 11.69 -21.50
C ILE A 556 -7.57 11.84 -21.17
N ASP A 557 -6.87 12.85 -21.70
CA ASP A 557 -5.45 13.08 -21.42
C ASP A 557 -5.17 13.27 -19.94
N LYS A 558 -6.01 14.04 -19.26
CA LYS A 558 -5.92 14.24 -17.80
C LYS A 558 -6.05 12.93 -17.02
N LYS A 559 -6.92 12.01 -17.43
CA LYS A 559 -7.10 10.70 -16.78
C LYS A 559 -6.01 9.69 -17.14
N THR A 560 -5.36 9.85 -18.28
CA THR A 560 -4.38 8.91 -18.82
C THR A 560 -2.93 9.41 -18.67
N VAL A 561 -2.66 10.23 -17.67
CA VAL A 561 -1.31 10.70 -17.32
C VAL A 561 -0.38 9.49 -17.12
N GLY A 562 0.85 9.57 -17.64
CA GLY A 562 1.82 8.48 -17.64
C GLY A 562 1.70 7.49 -18.80
N TYR A 563 0.68 7.64 -19.66
CA TYR A 563 0.44 6.73 -20.80
C TYR A 563 0.39 7.46 -22.14
N SER A 564 1.32 7.14 -23.02
CA SER A 564 1.31 7.60 -24.41
C SER A 564 0.31 6.82 -25.26
N ASP A 565 0.16 5.50 -25.03
CA ASP A 565 -0.86 4.66 -25.66
C ASP A 565 -2.10 4.56 -24.76
N LYS A 566 -3.22 5.06 -25.24
CA LYS A 566 -4.49 5.09 -24.51
C LYS A 566 -5.12 3.70 -24.35
N LYS A 567 -4.86 2.78 -25.27
CA LYS A 567 -5.30 1.37 -25.14
C LYS A 567 -4.52 0.66 -24.04
N GLN A 568 -3.19 0.90 -23.99
CA GLN A 568 -2.35 0.33 -22.95
C GLN A 568 -2.77 0.81 -21.55
N PHE A 569 -3.22 2.05 -21.42
CA PHE A 569 -3.81 2.53 -20.17
C PHE A 569 -4.99 1.66 -19.71
N TYR A 570 -5.92 1.34 -20.64
CA TYR A 570 -7.07 0.49 -20.30
C TYR A 570 -6.62 -0.91 -19.86
N VAL A 571 -5.75 -1.53 -20.67
CA VAL A 571 -5.23 -2.88 -20.39
C VAL A 571 -4.51 -2.94 -19.05
N ASP A 572 -3.64 -1.98 -18.76
CA ASP A 572 -2.87 -1.96 -17.53
C ASP A 572 -3.73 -1.71 -16.30
N LYS A 573 -4.64 -0.72 -16.34
CA LYS A 573 -5.51 -0.41 -15.22
C LYS A 573 -6.44 -1.58 -14.89
N LEU A 574 -7.03 -2.21 -15.92
CA LEU A 574 -7.86 -3.39 -15.74
C LEU A 574 -7.03 -4.57 -15.19
N ALA A 575 -5.85 -4.81 -15.77
CA ALA A 575 -4.95 -5.88 -15.31
C ALA A 575 -4.51 -5.67 -13.85
N TYR A 576 -4.19 -4.45 -13.44
CA TYR A 576 -3.80 -4.15 -12.05
C TYR A 576 -4.93 -4.42 -11.07
N GLY A 577 -6.15 -3.97 -11.35
CA GLY A 577 -7.30 -4.25 -10.50
C GLY A 577 -7.58 -5.75 -10.38
N ILE A 578 -7.57 -6.48 -11.50
CA ILE A 578 -7.71 -7.95 -11.51
C ILE A 578 -6.58 -8.60 -10.71
N ALA A 579 -5.33 -8.23 -10.97
CA ALA A 579 -4.15 -8.82 -10.34
C ALA A 579 -4.15 -8.64 -8.84
N LYS A 580 -4.57 -7.49 -8.33
CA LYS A 580 -4.66 -7.21 -6.90
C LYS A 580 -5.65 -8.15 -6.21
N ILE A 581 -6.82 -8.41 -6.82
CA ILE A 581 -7.78 -9.39 -6.31
C ILE A 581 -7.18 -10.81 -6.38
N VAL A 582 -6.61 -11.18 -7.51
CA VAL A 582 -6.07 -12.55 -7.72
C VAL A 582 -4.89 -12.84 -6.79
N ALA A 583 -4.00 -11.87 -6.58
CA ALA A 583 -2.87 -11.96 -5.64
C ALA A 583 -3.33 -12.06 -4.18
N ALA A 584 -4.36 -11.32 -3.78
CA ALA A 584 -4.90 -11.35 -2.42
C ALA A 584 -5.38 -12.75 -2.00
N PHE A 585 -5.87 -13.54 -2.94
CA PHE A 585 -6.41 -14.88 -2.68
C PHE A 585 -5.51 -16.01 -3.17
N TYR A 586 -4.31 -15.71 -3.68
CA TYR A 586 -3.36 -16.74 -4.13
C TYR A 586 -3.01 -17.74 -3.01
N PRO A 587 -2.91 -19.07 -3.29
CA PRO A 587 -3.13 -19.75 -4.57
C PRO A 587 -4.59 -20.20 -4.80
N LYS A 588 -5.58 -19.74 -4.00
CA LYS A 588 -6.99 -20.10 -4.13
C LYS A 588 -7.59 -19.52 -5.41
N GLN A 589 -8.55 -20.21 -6.01
CA GLN A 589 -9.17 -19.80 -7.25
C GLN A 589 -9.91 -18.46 -7.13
N VAL A 590 -9.75 -17.63 -8.13
CA VAL A 590 -10.53 -16.39 -8.34
C VAL A 590 -11.26 -16.50 -9.67
N ILE A 591 -12.57 -16.33 -9.67
CA ILE A 591 -13.42 -16.35 -10.86
C ILE A 591 -13.75 -14.90 -11.20
N LEU A 592 -13.20 -14.41 -12.31
CA LEU A 592 -13.44 -13.08 -12.85
C LEU A 592 -14.59 -13.13 -13.85
N ARG A 593 -15.61 -12.34 -13.62
CA ARG A 593 -16.67 -12.13 -14.62
C ARG A 593 -16.26 -11.03 -15.57
N PHE A 594 -16.25 -11.32 -16.88
CA PHE A 594 -16.12 -10.31 -17.91
C PHE A 594 -17.20 -9.23 -17.78
N SER A 595 -16.95 -8.04 -18.33
CA SER A 595 -17.80 -6.88 -18.16
C SER A 595 -19.24 -7.12 -18.56
N ASP A 596 -20.19 -6.85 -17.67
CA ASP A 596 -21.63 -7.03 -17.87
C ASP A 596 -22.39 -5.70 -17.74
N PHE A 597 -21.82 -4.64 -18.21
CA PHE A 597 -22.49 -3.34 -18.26
C PHE A 597 -23.67 -3.35 -19.24
N LYS A 598 -24.73 -2.72 -18.80
CA LYS A 598 -25.84 -2.36 -19.68
C LYS A 598 -25.48 -1.15 -20.52
N THR A 599 -26.23 -0.89 -21.58
CA THR A 599 -26.02 0.27 -22.48
C THR A 599 -26.04 1.60 -21.75
N ASN A 600 -26.95 1.82 -20.80
CA ASN A 600 -26.98 3.03 -19.99
C ASN A 600 -25.77 3.20 -19.07
N GLU A 601 -25.22 2.12 -18.54
CA GLU A 601 -24.02 2.14 -17.69
C GLU A 601 -22.77 2.44 -18.49
N TYR A 602 -22.56 1.77 -19.66
CA TYR A 602 -21.47 2.11 -20.57
C TYR A 602 -21.58 3.54 -21.12
N ARG A 603 -22.81 4.01 -21.39
CA ARG A 603 -23.07 5.36 -21.84
C ARG A 603 -22.64 6.42 -20.84
N ALA A 604 -22.72 6.11 -19.53
CA ALA A 604 -22.31 7.02 -18.45
C ALA A 604 -20.77 7.18 -18.33
N LEU A 605 -19.98 6.29 -18.91
CA LEU A 605 -18.53 6.41 -18.95
C LEU A 605 -18.11 7.55 -19.88
N LEU A 606 -16.97 8.17 -19.60
CA LEU A 606 -16.43 9.27 -20.40
C LEU A 606 -16.32 8.88 -21.90
N GLY A 607 -17.02 9.58 -22.75
CA GLY A 607 -17.12 9.31 -24.17
C GLY A 607 -18.09 8.19 -24.59
N GLY A 608 -18.81 7.56 -23.62
CA GLY A 608 -19.75 6.48 -23.89
C GLY A 608 -20.96 6.87 -24.75
N GLU A 609 -21.40 8.12 -24.65
CA GLU A 609 -22.50 8.65 -25.46
C GLU A 609 -22.29 8.52 -26.98
N LEU A 610 -21.04 8.42 -27.42
CA LEU A 610 -20.68 8.30 -28.84
C LEU A 610 -20.85 6.88 -29.39
N TYR A 611 -20.93 5.88 -28.54
CA TYR A 611 -20.85 4.45 -28.92
C TYR A 611 -22.01 3.61 -28.45
N GLU A 612 -22.79 4.10 -27.48
CA GLU A 612 -23.87 3.32 -26.88
C GLU A 612 -25.25 3.76 -27.38
N PRO A 613 -26.08 2.81 -27.86
CA PRO A 613 -27.45 3.10 -28.20
C PRO A 613 -28.28 3.42 -26.96
N GLN A 614 -29.39 4.09 -27.18
CA GLN A 614 -30.45 4.22 -26.16
C GLN A 614 -31.41 3.03 -26.31
N GLU A 615 -31.59 2.26 -25.25
CA GLU A 615 -32.52 1.14 -25.22
C GLU A 615 -33.63 1.42 -24.20
N GLU A 616 -34.87 1.06 -24.51
CA GLU A 616 -35.99 1.21 -23.58
C GLU A 616 -35.87 0.26 -22.38
N ASN A 617 -35.32 -0.92 -22.58
CA ASN A 617 -35.06 -1.89 -21.51
C ASN A 617 -33.62 -2.44 -21.56
N PRO A 618 -32.63 -1.69 -21.01
CA PRO A 618 -31.25 -2.13 -20.99
C PRO A 618 -30.98 -3.42 -20.26
N MET A 619 -31.88 -3.84 -19.33
CA MET A 619 -31.73 -5.06 -18.53
C MET A 619 -31.72 -6.33 -19.39
N ILE A 620 -32.49 -6.37 -20.46
CA ILE A 620 -32.55 -7.49 -21.42
C ILE A 620 -31.99 -7.13 -22.78
N GLY A 621 -31.43 -5.94 -22.90
CA GLY A 621 -30.89 -5.38 -24.12
C GLY A 621 -29.48 -5.92 -24.51
N TRP A 622 -28.67 -5.06 -25.09
CA TRP A 622 -27.33 -5.37 -25.58
C TRP A 622 -26.31 -5.39 -24.42
N ARG A 623 -26.16 -6.53 -23.77
CA ARG A 623 -25.25 -6.77 -22.63
C ARG A 623 -24.64 -8.17 -22.67
N GLY A 624 -23.55 -8.38 -21.91
CA GLY A 624 -22.88 -9.67 -21.74
C GLY A 624 -22.36 -10.25 -23.06
N ALA A 625 -22.51 -11.56 -23.23
CA ALA A 625 -21.97 -12.33 -24.33
C ALA A 625 -22.25 -11.73 -25.73
N SER A 626 -23.43 -11.13 -25.93
CA SER A 626 -23.79 -10.53 -27.22
C SER A 626 -22.92 -9.36 -27.66
N ARG A 627 -22.29 -8.64 -26.71
CA ARG A 627 -21.35 -7.55 -27.00
C ARG A 627 -20.02 -8.04 -27.55
N TYR A 628 -19.51 -9.13 -26.98
CA TYR A 628 -18.12 -9.55 -27.18
C TYR A 628 -17.78 -9.96 -28.61
N TYR A 629 -18.76 -10.44 -29.35
CA TYR A 629 -18.60 -10.79 -30.78
C TYR A 629 -19.19 -9.76 -31.72
N HIS A 630 -19.90 -8.73 -31.23
CA HIS A 630 -20.45 -7.68 -32.09
C HIS A 630 -19.35 -6.78 -32.64
N PRO A 631 -19.37 -6.41 -33.93
CA PRO A 631 -18.33 -5.58 -34.56
C PRO A 631 -18.05 -4.29 -33.82
N ASP A 632 -19.09 -3.63 -33.27
CA ASP A 632 -18.96 -2.34 -32.59
C ASP A 632 -18.31 -2.45 -31.20
N PHE A 633 -18.18 -3.66 -30.63
CA PHE A 633 -17.61 -3.85 -29.29
C PHE A 633 -16.47 -4.88 -29.22
N SER A 634 -16.29 -5.72 -30.23
CA SER A 634 -15.32 -6.81 -30.21
C SER A 634 -13.87 -6.34 -29.96
N GLN A 635 -13.49 -5.15 -30.43
CA GLN A 635 -12.17 -4.57 -30.16
C GLN A 635 -12.02 -4.15 -28.68
N ALA A 636 -13.08 -3.69 -28.05
CA ALA A 636 -13.10 -3.39 -26.61
C ALA A 636 -12.93 -4.68 -25.78
N PHE A 637 -13.63 -5.74 -26.15
CA PHE A 637 -13.49 -7.05 -25.48
C PHE A 637 -12.06 -7.64 -25.63
N ILE A 638 -11.37 -7.37 -26.75
CA ILE A 638 -9.96 -7.76 -26.89
C ILE A 638 -9.08 -7.10 -25.83
N LEU A 639 -9.33 -5.84 -25.45
CA LEU A 639 -8.58 -5.18 -24.35
C LEU A 639 -8.80 -5.87 -23.01
N GLU A 640 -10.01 -6.38 -22.71
CA GLU A 640 -10.27 -7.19 -21.52
C GLU A 640 -9.46 -8.50 -21.56
N LEU A 641 -9.42 -9.17 -22.71
CA LEU A 641 -8.64 -10.39 -22.88
C LEU A 641 -7.11 -10.13 -22.74
N GLU A 642 -6.62 -9.02 -23.25
CA GLU A 642 -5.22 -8.61 -23.09
C GLU A 642 -4.89 -8.35 -21.60
N ALA A 643 -5.80 -7.76 -20.85
CA ALA A 643 -5.63 -7.57 -19.40
C ALA A 643 -5.57 -8.92 -18.65
N VAL A 644 -6.48 -9.84 -18.96
CA VAL A 644 -6.47 -11.21 -18.41
C VAL A 644 -5.18 -11.96 -18.79
N LYS A 645 -4.73 -11.84 -20.03
CA LYS A 645 -3.48 -12.42 -20.49
C LYS A 645 -2.29 -11.89 -19.72
N LYS A 646 -2.22 -10.56 -19.53
CA LYS A 646 -1.17 -9.90 -18.74
C LYS A 646 -1.10 -10.44 -17.31
N VAL A 647 -2.26 -10.56 -16.64
CA VAL A 647 -2.33 -11.10 -15.27
C VAL A 647 -1.83 -12.54 -15.20
N ARG A 648 -2.23 -13.39 -16.14
CA ARG A 648 -1.86 -14.82 -16.11
C ARG A 648 -0.45 -15.12 -16.59
N GLU A 649 -0.03 -14.48 -17.67
CA GLU A 649 1.23 -14.81 -18.36
C GLU A 649 2.39 -13.90 -17.93
N GLU A 650 2.17 -12.57 -17.88
CA GLU A 650 3.24 -11.66 -17.46
C GLU A 650 3.43 -11.62 -15.94
N MET A 651 2.34 -11.62 -15.16
CA MET A 651 2.41 -11.54 -13.71
C MET A 651 2.49 -12.92 -13.02
N GLY A 652 2.25 -14.02 -13.76
CA GLY A 652 2.33 -15.39 -13.26
C GLY A 652 1.15 -15.83 -12.39
N LEU A 653 0.06 -15.08 -12.32
CA LEU A 653 -1.10 -15.34 -11.46
C LEU A 653 -2.06 -16.38 -12.10
N LYS A 654 -1.70 -17.64 -12.01
CA LYS A 654 -2.40 -18.76 -12.68
C LYS A 654 -3.70 -19.21 -11.99
N ASN A 655 -3.99 -18.72 -10.79
CA ASN A 655 -5.22 -19.03 -10.04
C ASN A 655 -6.46 -18.27 -10.54
N LEU A 656 -6.34 -17.51 -11.62
CA LEU A 656 -7.43 -16.79 -12.29
C LEU A 656 -8.20 -17.72 -13.23
N ALA A 657 -9.52 -17.81 -13.06
CA ALA A 657 -10.49 -18.34 -14.01
C ALA A 657 -11.41 -17.21 -14.50
N VAL A 658 -12.06 -17.38 -15.63
CA VAL A 658 -12.98 -16.36 -16.17
C VAL A 658 -14.41 -16.90 -16.34
N MET A 659 -15.37 -15.99 -16.38
CA MET A 659 -16.78 -16.31 -16.49
C MET A 659 -17.48 -15.38 -17.47
N VAL A 660 -18.24 -15.98 -18.40
CA VAL A 660 -19.02 -15.28 -19.42
C VAL A 660 -20.40 -14.96 -18.88
N PRO A 661 -20.78 -13.67 -18.74
CA PRO A 661 -22.11 -13.28 -18.27
C PRO A 661 -23.12 -13.26 -19.40
N PHE A 662 -24.40 -13.35 -19.02
CA PHE A 662 -25.58 -13.11 -19.85
C PHE A 662 -25.52 -13.75 -21.25
N CYS A 663 -25.14 -15.03 -21.28
CA CYS A 663 -25.03 -15.83 -22.50
C CYS A 663 -26.37 -16.48 -22.82
N ARG A 664 -27.12 -15.96 -23.77
CA ARG A 664 -28.52 -16.34 -24.06
C ARG A 664 -28.63 -17.68 -24.77
N THR A 665 -27.68 -17.97 -25.66
CA THR A 665 -27.74 -19.18 -26.50
C THR A 665 -26.41 -19.90 -26.54
N VAL A 666 -26.45 -21.19 -26.86
CA VAL A 666 -25.24 -22.01 -27.03
C VAL A 666 -24.36 -21.49 -28.18
N GLU A 667 -24.97 -20.92 -29.21
CA GLU A 667 -24.26 -20.35 -30.35
C GLU A 667 -23.52 -19.06 -29.96
N GLU A 668 -24.11 -18.19 -29.15
CA GLU A 668 -23.35 -17.06 -28.53
C GLU A 668 -22.16 -17.57 -27.75
N GLY A 669 -22.35 -18.59 -26.91
CA GLY A 669 -21.28 -19.22 -26.14
C GLY A 669 -20.14 -19.72 -27.03
N LYS A 670 -20.45 -20.39 -28.13
CA LYS A 670 -19.42 -20.85 -29.10
C LYS A 670 -18.65 -19.70 -29.73
N LYS A 671 -19.34 -18.62 -30.13
CA LYS A 671 -18.71 -17.42 -30.72
C LYS A 671 -17.73 -16.78 -29.72
N VAL A 672 -18.18 -16.52 -28.50
CA VAL A 672 -17.37 -15.92 -27.43
C VAL A 672 -16.18 -16.81 -27.10
N LEU A 673 -16.38 -18.11 -26.92
CA LEU A 673 -15.29 -19.06 -26.63
C LEU A 673 -14.25 -19.12 -27.77
N SER A 674 -14.67 -18.97 -29.03
CA SER A 674 -13.75 -18.87 -30.14
C SER A 674 -12.81 -17.67 -30.03
N ILE A 675 -13.35 -16.50 -29.67
CA ILE A 675 -12.57 -15.28 -29.44
C ILE A 675 -11.62 -15.45 -28.25
N ILE A 676 -12.14 -15.91 -27.13
CA ILE A 676 -11.32 -16.13 -25.91
C ILE A 676 -10.16 -17.09 -26.19
N LYS A 677 -10.44 -18.26 -26.81
CA LYS A 677 -9.42 -19.28 -27.12
C LYS A 677 -8.41 -18.82 -28.17
N LYS A 678 -8.80 -17.94 -29.07
CA LYS A 678 -7.88 -17.32 -30.03
C LYS A 678 -6.86 -16.41 -29.37
N HIS A 679 -7.27 -15.62 -28.36
CA HIS A 679 -6.43 -14.62 -27.71
C HIS A 679 -5.66 -15.15 -26.50
N LEU A 680 -6.27 -16.07 -25.72
CA LEU A 680 -5.71 -16.60 -24.48
C LEU A 680 -5.15 -18.04 -24.59
N GLY A 681 -5.22 -18.65 -25.78
CA GLY A 681 -4.77 -20.02 -25.99
C GLY A 681 -5.80 -21.09 -25.63
N LYS A 682 -5.64 -22.28 -26.22
CA LYS A 682 -6.52 -23.43 -25.96
C LYS A 682 -6.10 -24.11 -24.67
N ASN A 683 -7.06 -24.38 -23.78
CA ASN A 683 -6.90 -25.19 -22.53
C ASN A 683 -5.96 -24.60 -21.46
N SER A 684 -5.69 -23.28 -21.50
CA SER A 684 -4.78 -22.69 -20.51
C SER A 684 -5.41 -22.43 -19.14
N PHE A 685 -6.75 -22.38 -19.02
CA PHE A 685 -7.48 -22.08 -17.79
C PHE A 685 -8.97 -22.43 -17.88
N LYS A 686 -9.70 -22.31 -16.75
CA LYS A 686 -11.12 -22.62 -16.69
C LYS A 686 -11.97 -21.45 -17.19
N ILE A 687 -12.97 -21.77 -18.02
CA ILE A 687 -13.94 -20.81 -18.54
C ILE A 687 -15.35 -21.28 -18.12
N TYR A 688 -15.97 -20.49 -17.25
CA TYR A 688 -17.32 -20.74 -16.77
C TYR A 688 -18.34 -19.87 -17.51
N VAL A 689 -19.62 -20.23 -17.42
CA VAL A 689 -20.73 -19.40 -17.88
C VAL A 689 -21.67 -19.09 -16.71
N MET A 690 -22.19 -17.89 -16.66
CA MET A 690 -23.26 -17.57 -15.71
C MET A 690 -24.56 -18.25 -16.13
N CYS A 691 -25.14 -18.96 -15.18
CA CYS A 691 -26.48 -19.52 -15.32
C CYS A 691 -27.48 -18.55 -14.69
N GLU A 692 -27.96 -17.61 -15.48
CA GLU A 692 -28.79 -16.50 -15.01
C GLU A 692 -29.97 -16.18 -15.93
N ILE A 693 -30.14 -17.01 -16.95
CA ILE A 693 -31.27 -16.97 -17.89
C ILE A 693 -31.94 -18.36 -17.90
N PRO A 694 -33.27 -18.48 -17.90
CA PRO A 694 -33.93 -19.78 -17.91
C PRO A 694 -33.45 -20.70 -19.01
N SER A 695 -33.09 -20.17 -20.19
CA SER A 695 -32.52 -20.96 -21.31
C SER A 695 -31.24 -21.70 -20.93
N ASN A 696 -30.42 -21.13 -20.02
CA ASN A 696 -29.19 -21.77 -19.54
C ASN A 696 -29.50 -23.05 -18.75
N VAL A 697 -30.57 -23.09 -18.00
CA VAL A 697 -31.03 -24.26 -17.23
C VAL A 697 -31.65 -25.31 -18.15
N ILE A 698 -32.51 -24.87 -19.08
CA ILE A 698 -33.17 -25.76 -20.05
C ILE A 698 -32.14 -26.49 -20.90
N LEU A 699 -31.18 -25.74 -21.46
CA LEU A 699 -30.10 -26.24 -22.34
C LEU A 699 -28.77 -26.46 -21.60
N ALA A 700 -28.80 -26.71 -20.29
CA ALA A 700 -27.58 -26.85 -19.48
C ALA A 700 -26.68 -27.98 -20.01
N ASP A 701 -27.21 -29.05 -20.54
CA ASP A 701 -26.44 -30.15 -21.12
C ASP A 701 -25.58 -29.69 -22.31
N GLU A 702 -26.14 -28.84 -23.14
CA GLU A 702 -25.47 -28.26 -24.32
C GLU A 702 -24.40 -27.22 -23.92
N PHE A 703 -24.71 -26.34 -22.98
CA PHE A 703 -23.74 -25.37 -22.42
C PHE A 703 -22.56 -26.10 -21.74
N LEU A 704 -22.80 -27.17 -21.00
CA LEU A 704 -21.76 -27.95 -20.32
C LEU A 704 -20.88 -28.76 -21.29
N LYS A 705 -21.25 -28.93 -22.56
CA LYS A 705 -20.34 -29.48 -23.58
C LYS A 705 -19.23 -28.50 -23.94
N ILE A 706 -19.48 -27.19 -23.84
CA ILE A 706 -18.55 -26.14 -24.31
C ILE A 706 -17.88 -25.39 -23.18
N PHE A 707 -18.49 -25.28 -21.99
CA PHE A 707 -17.95 -24.61 -20.80
C PHE A 707 -17.44 -25.60 -19.75
N ASP A 708 -16.56 -25.14 -18.86
CA ASP A 708 -16.02 -25.94 -17.75
C ASP A 708 -16.96 -26.08 -16.57
N GLY A 709 -18.04 -25.31 -16.53
CA GLY A 709 -19.03 -25.31 -15.47
C GLY A 709 -19.93 -24.08 -15.51
N MET A 710 -20.77 -23.96 -14.49
CA MET A 710 -21.73 -22.88 -14.37
C MET A 710 -21.65 -22.22 -13.00
N SER A 711 -21.86 -20.91 -12.96
CA SER A 711 -22.08 -20.14 -11.73
C SER A 711 -23.47 -19.51 -11.78
N ILE A 712 -24.29 -19.79 -10.80
CA ILE A 712 -25.71 -19.36 -10.79
C ILE A 712 -25.76 -17.89 -10.39
N GLY A 713 -26.32 -17.05 -11.29
CA GLY A 713 -26.67 -15.65 -11.02
C GLY A 713 -28.11 -15.56 -10.58
N SER A 714 -28.41 -15.80 -9.28
CA SER A 714 -29.79 -15.93 -8.79
C SER A 714 -30.62 -14.68 -9.02
N ASN A 715 -30.01 -13.49 -9.04
CA ASN A 715 -30.77 -12.25 -9.20
C ASN A 715 -31.41 -12.14 -10.59
N ASP A 716 -30.61 -12.24 -11.66
CA ASP A 716 -31.09 -12.19 -13.05
C ASP A 716 -31.94 -13.42 -13.38
N LEU A 717 -31.60 -14.61 -12.84
CA LEU A 717 -32.40 -15.81 -12.99
C LEU A 717 -33.81 -15.62 -12.42
N THR A 718 -33.92 -15.02 -11.23
CA THR A 718 -35.21 -14.72 -10.60
C THR A 718 -36.00 -13.72 -11.45
N GLN A 719 -35.36 -12.62 -11.83
CA GLN A 719 -35.99 -11.58 -12.64
C GLN A 719 -36.60 -12.15 -13.93
N LEU A 720 -35.83 -12.97 -14.65
CA LEU A 720 -36.24 -13.52 -15.94
C LEU A 720 -37.20 -14.72 -15.82
N THR A 721 -37.19 -15.44 -14.69
CA THR A 721 -38.11 -16.54 -14.45
C THR A 721 -39.49 -16.05 -14.07
N VAL A 722 -39.56 -15.03 -13.19
CA VAL A 722 -40.80 -14.52 -12.63
C VAL A 722 -41.33 -13.29 -13.40
N GLY A 723 -40.52 -12.71 -14.29
CA GLY A 723 -40.92 -11.56 -15.10
C GLY A 723 -41.03 -10.25 -14.29
N ILE A 724 -40.16 -10.07 -13.29
CA ILE A 724 -40.11 -8.86 -12.44
C ILE A 724 -38.81 -8.13 -12.66
N ASP A 725 -38.88 -6.80 -12.86
CA ASP A 725 -37.70 -5.98 -12.87
C ASP A 725 -37.11 -5.86 -11.44
N ARG A 726 -35.80 -6.10 -11.30
CA ARG A 726 -35.06 -6.01 -10.03
C ARG A 726 -35.13 -4.61 -9.43
N ASP A 727 -35.11 -3.58 -10.28
CA ASP A 727 -35.15 -2.17 -9.89
C ASP A 727 -36.58 -1.61 -9.93
N ALA A 728 -37.60 -2.51 -9.98
CA ALA A 728 -39.02 -2.16 -10.04
C ALA A 728 -39.49 -1.31 -8.86
N SER A 729 -40.54 -0.57 -9.08
CA SER A 729 -41.22 0.23 -8.09
C SER A 729 -41.58 -0.61 -6.83
N GLU A 730 -41.66 0.06 -5.68
CA GLU A 730 -42.04 -0.58 -4.40
C GLU A 730 -43.33 -1.38 -4.50
N LEU A 731 -44.20 -1.07 -5.46
CA LEU A 731 -45.51 -1.71 -5.68
C LEU A 731 -45.41 -3.21 -6.00
N ILE A 732 -44.30 -3.66 -6.62
CA ILE A 732 -44.15 -5.08 -7.01
C ILE A 732 -42.97 -5.78 -6.33
N ARG A 733 -42.18 -5.06 -5.49
CA ARG A 733 -41.03 -5.63 -4.77
C ARG A 733 -41.32 -6.84 -3.91
N GLY A 734 -42.55 -7.02 -3.44
CA GLY A 734 -42.96 -8.13 -2.60
C GLY A 734 -43.55 -9.34 -3.35
N VAL A 735 -43.67 -9.29 -4.68
CA VAL A 735 -44.34 -10.33 -5.47
C VAL A 735 -43.53 -11.62 -5.52
N ALA A 736 -42.22 -11.53 -5.71
CA ALA A 736 -41.32 -12.69 -5.68
C ALA A 736 -39.87 -12.30 -5.31
N ASN A 737 -39.12 -13.28 -4.84
CA ASN A 737 -37.70 -13.19 -4.55
C ASN A 737 -37.00 -14.50 -4.92
N GLU A 738 -35.73 -14.63 -4.68
CA GLU A 738 -34.95 -15.82 -5.05
C GLU A 738 -35.41 -17.10 -4.35
N LYS A 739 -36.26 -17.02 -3.33
CA LYS A 739 -36.83 -18.19 -2.63
C LYS A 739 -38.08 -18.73 -3.31
N ASP A 740 -38.53 -18.13 -4.42
CA ASP A 740 -39.65 -18.65 -5.19
C ASP A 740 -39.39 -20.09 -5.64
N GLU A 741 -40.44 -20.92 -5.60
CA GLU A 741 -40.34 -22.34 -5.91
C GLU A 741 -39.94 -22.61 -7.37
N SER A 742 -40.36 -21.75 -8.31
CA SER A 742 -39.91 -21.86 -9.72
C SER A 742 -38.41 -21.62 -9.86
N VAL A 743 -37.87 -20.65 -9.14
CA VAL A 743 -36.45 -20.35 -9.13
C VAL A 743 -35.65 -21.46 -8.46
N LYS A 744 -36.07 -21.95 -7.31
CA LYS A 744 -35.45 -23.09 -6.62
C LYS A 744 -35.44 -24.35 -7.47
N LYS A 745 -36.51 -24.62 -8.22
CA LYS A 745 -36.56 -25.75 -9.13
C LYS A 745 -35.54 -25.65 -10.24
N LEU A 746 -35.40 -24.49 -10.87
CA LEU A 746 -34.39 -24.26 -11.90
C LEU A 746 -32.97 -24.43 -11.31
N ILE A 747 -32.71 -23.89 -10.11
CA ILE A 747 -31.41 -24.01 -9.42
C ILE A 747 -31.11 -25.50 -9.09
N SER A 748 -32.07 -26.25 -8.56
CA SER A 748 -31.91 -27.67 -8.29
C SER A 748 -31.60 -28.46 -9.57
N ASP A 749 -32.28 -28.16 -10.67
CA ASP A 749 -32.07 -28.85 -11.97
C ASP A 749 -30.67 -28.62 -12.52
N VAL A 750 -30.16 -27.37 -12.51
CA VAL A 750 -28.81 -27.08 -13.01
C VAL A 750 -27.74 -27.70 -12.12
N ILE A 751 -27.90 -27.70 -10.78
CA ILE A 751 -26.94 -28.37 -9.87
C ILE A 751 -26.85 -29.85 -10.20
N LYS A 752 -27.99 -30.54 -10.36
CA LYS A 752 -28.04 -31.97 -10.70
C LYS A 752 -27.36 -32.26 -12.05
N LYS A 753 -27.63 -31.47 -13.09
CA LYS A 753 -27.01 -31.61 -14.40
C LYS A 753 -25.51 -31.41 -14.37
N CYS A 754 -24.99 -30.37 -13.69
CA CYS A 754 -23.57 -30.11 -13.55
C CYS A 754 -22.87 -31.27 -12.81
N ARG A 755 -23.45 -31.74 -11.71
CA ARG A 755 -22.89 -32.88 -10.94
C ARG A 755 -22.86 -34.17 -11.74
N ALA A 756 -23.91 -34.48 -12.48
CA ALA A 756 -23.97 -35.66 -13.34
C ALA A 756 -22.86 -35.67 -14.38
N LYS A 757 -22.47 -34.46 -14.89
CA LYS A 757 -21.37 -34.30 -15.85
C LYS A 757 -20.00 -34.06 -15.21
N LYS A 758 -19.90 -34.08 -13.87
CA LYS A 758 -18.67 -33.76 -13.12
C LYS A 758 -18.09 -32.39 -13.49
N LYS A 759 -18.96 -31.41 -13.72
CA LYS A 759 -18.63 -30.00 -14.03
C LYS A 759 -18.88 -29.14 -12.81
N TYR A 760 -18.09 -28.07 -12.69
CA TYR A 760 -18.24 -27.12 -11.59
C TYR A 760 -19.65 -26.50 -11.58
N VAL A 761 -20.20 -26.35 -10.35
CA VAL A 761 -21.40 -25.55 -10.10
C VAL A 761 -21.28 -24.75 -8.83
N GLY A 762 -21.32 -23.42 -8.99
CA GLY A 762 -21.35 -22.47 -7.90
C GLY A 762 -22.55 -21.54 -7.97
N ILE A 763 -22.75 -20.73 -6.94
CA ILE A 763 -23.68 -19.61 -6.93
C ILE A 763 -22.95 -18.35 -6.52
N CYS A 764 -23.22 -17.22 -7.19
CA CYS A 764 -22.63 -15.93 -6.89
C CYS A 764 -23.66 -14.80 -6.71
N GLY A 765 -24.95 -15.11 -6.78
CA GLY A 765 -26.03 -14.21 -6.44
C GLY A 765 -26.10 -13.92 -4.94
N GLN A 766 -26.98 -12.99 -4.55
CA GLN A 766 -27.05 -12.52 -3.16
C GLN A 766 -27.86 -13.45 -2.23
N ALA A 767 -28.71 -14.29 -2.78
CA ALA A 767 -29.63 -15.13 -2.01
C ALA A 767 -29.00 -15.90 -0.82
N PRO A 768 -27.85 -16.60 -0.96
CA PRO A 768 -27.24 -17.31 0.18
C PRO A 768 -26.63 -16.38 1.23
N SER A 769 -26.33 -15.10 0.89
CA SER A 769 -25.89 -14.08 1.86
C SER A 769 -27.06 -13.52 2.65
N ASP A 770 -28.22 -13.33 2.01
CA ASP A 770 -29.39 -12.65 2.58
C ASP A 770 -30.29 -13.63 3.32
N TYR A 771 -30.35 -14.89 2.86
CA TYR A 771 -31.27 -15.92 3.37
C TYR A 771 -30.50 -17.17 3.85
N PRO A 772 -30.34 -17.38 5.17
CA PRO A 772 -29.65 -18.56 5.72
C PRO A 772 -30.30 -19.91 5.31
N ASP A 773 -31.62 -19.97 5.24
CA ASP A 773 -32.38 -21.15 4.80
C ASP A 773 -32.12 -21.49 3.32
N PHE A 774 -31.82 -20.49 2.50
CA PHE A 774 -31.47 -20.70 1.12
C PHE A 774 -30.03 -21.31 0.99
N ALA A 775 -29.08 -20.91 1.84
CA ALA A 775 -27.79 -21.53 1.90
C ALA A 775 -27.86 -23.02 2.32
N GLU A 776 -28.73 -23.35 3.28
CA GLU A 776 -28.99 -24.75 3.65
C GLU A 776 -29.63 -25.57 2.50
N PHE A 777 -30.57 -24.98 1.76
CA PHE A 777 -31.14 -25.58 0.56
C PHE A 777 -30.04 -25.93 -0.47
N LEU A 778 -29.16 -25.00 -0.79
CA LEU A 778 -28.07 -25.23 -1.74
C LEU A 778 -27.13 -26.34 -1.30
N VAL A 779 -26.78 -26.41 -0.02
CA VAL A 779 -25.96 -27.51 0.53
C VAL A 779 -26.67 -28.86 0.38
N LYS A 780 -27.98 -28.93 0.62
CA LYS A 780 -28.81 -30.17 0.42
C LYS A 780 -28.82 -30.60 -1.05
N GLU A 781 -28.93 -29.66 -1.99
CA GLU A 781 -28.86 -29.95 -3.43
C GLU A 781 -27.43 -30.36 -3.87
N GLY A 782 -26.41 -30.11 -3.04
CA GLY A 782 -25.05 -30.53 -3.27
C GLY A 782 -24.26 -29.59 -4.16
N ILE A 783 -24.48 -28.28 -4.02
CA ILE A 783 -23.67 -27.24 -4.70
C ILE A 783 -22.21 -27.34 -4.30
N GLU A 784 -21.28 -27.08 -5.24
CA GLU A 784 -19.85 -27.17 -4.96
C GLU A 784 -19.35 -25.96 -4.19
N SER A 785 -19.80 -24.74 -4.56
CA SER A 785 -19.38 -23.49 -3.89
C SER A 785 -20.54 -22.49 -3.76
N MET A 786 -20.46 -21.69 -2.69
CA MET A 786 -21.31 -20.51 -2.51
C MET A 786 -20.40 -19.28 -2.35
N SER A 787 -20.58 -18.29 -3.21
CA SER A 787 -19.89 -17.02 -3.12
C SER A 787 -20.73 -16.03 -2.35
N LEU A 788 -20.22 -15.57 -1.22
CA LEU A 788 -20.93 -14.73 -0.25
C LEU A 788 -20.34 -13.32 -0.20
N ASN A 789 -21.15 -12.39 0.24
CA ASN A 789 -20.63 -11.09 0.64
C ASN A 789 -19.74 -11.24 1.89
N PRO A 790 -18.67 -10.45 2.04
CA PRO A 790 -17.71 -10.61 3.15
C PRO A 790 -18.36 -10.64 4.54
N ASP A 791 -19.37 -9.81 4.79
CA ASP A 791 -20.10 -9.71 6.05
C ASP A 791 -20.94 -10.96 6.39
N SER A 792 -21.31 -11.76 5.38
CA SER A 792 -22.12 -12.96 5.54
C SER A 792 -21.30 -14.25 5.71
N ILE A 793 -19.97 -14.21 5.50
CA ILE A 793 -19.10 -15.39 5.51
C ILE A 793 -19.12 -16.08 6.87
N ILE A 794 -18.76 -15.34 7.93
CA ILE A 794 -18.66 -15.90 9.29
C ILE A 794 -20.00 -16.41 9.79
N PRO A 795 -21.12 -15.67 9.70
CA PRO A 795 -22.43 -16.16 10.08
C PRO A 795 -22.85 -17.43 9.34
N THR A 796 -22.66 -17.48 8.01
CA THR A 796 -23.03 -18.64 7.19
C THR A 796 -22.16 -19.85 7.50
N MET A 797 -20.85 -19.69 7.66
CA MET A 797 -19.96 -20.80 8.05
C MET A 797 -20.31 -21.36 9.43
N ALA A 798 -20.62 -20.50 10.41
CA ALA A 798 -21.04 -20.91 11.75
C ALA A 798 -22.33 -21.71 11.72
N MET A 799 -23.33 -21.29 10.93
CA MET A 799 -24.58 -21.96 10.74
C MET A 799 -24.38 -23.35 10.09
N LEU A 800 -23.69 -23.42 8.97
CA LEU A 800 -23.47 -24.66 8.24
C LEU A 800 -22.56 -25.66 8.97
N SER A 801 -21.74 -25.23 9.92
CA SER A 801 -20.94 -26.12 10.76
C SER A 801 -21.65 -26.64 12.02
N GLY A 802 -22.90 -26.32 12.21
CA GLY A 802 -23.73 -26.87 13.30
C GLY A 802 -23.50 -26.25 14.69
N LYS A 803 -22.83 -25.10 14.78
CA LYS A 803 -22.79 -24.30 16.02
C LYS A 803 -24.08 -23.51 16.17
N LYS A 804 -24.93 -23.89 17.13
CA LYS A 804 -26.09 -23.07 17.56
C LYS A 804 -25.63 -21.62 17.78
N LYS A 805 -26.46 -20.65 17.30
CA LYS A 805 -26.27 -19.21 17.49
C LYS A 805 -25.72 -18.94 18.89
N ALA A 806 -24.56 -18.32 18.98
CA ALA A 806 -24.15 -17.63 20.21
C ALA A 806 -25.27 -16.60 20.50
N LYS A 807 -25.96 -16.74 21.63
CA LYS A 807 -26.94 -15.76 22.09
C LYS A 807 -26.32 -14.38 22.06
N LYS A 808 -27.08 -13.41 21.52
CA LYS A 808 -26.74 -11.98 21.51
C LYS A 808 -26.38 -11.45 22.89
#